data_31b2891f5a09f3030fd2456dd6d97ceb
#
_entry.id   31b2891f5a09f3030fd2456dd6d97ceb
#
_cell.length_a   1.000
_cell.length_b   1.000
_cell.length_c   1.000
_cell.angle_alpha   90.00
_cell.angle_beta   90.00
_cell.angle_gamma   90.00
#
_symmetry.space_group_name_H-M   'P 1'
#
loop_
_entity.id
_entity.type
_entity.pdbx_description
1 polymer ?
#
loop_
_entity_poly.entity_id
_entity_poly.type
_entity_poly.pdbx_seq_one_letter_code
_entity_poly.pdbx_strand_id
1 'polypeptide(L)'
;MRAKRWVIASPDTERVRVLSRETGYTPLTAAVLSARGIDTPQAAADYLSCDARGLHDPFGLTDMDKAVEVIRDVINRGEKMVVYGDYDVDGITATCTLVDYLRSKGAKCEYYIPNRLTDGYGLTRPAMEQLYEQGTRLLITVDSGITANEEIAVARELGMQVVITDHHECHENLPDAQAVVDCKRTDDTYPFSSLAGVGVAFKLICALEGDTLSVLDRYADLVALGTVADVMPIVGENRIIVAEGLKKLSVTANIGLEMLLREAGMKNRRLTSSTISYVLAPRINAAGRMGKAELAAELFLTKDPIRAQALAAELCEQNKLRQSEENKILEQTLTRLRREYNPLEDKIIVLAGEGWHQGVIGIVCSRLCDRYGCPVVLISVDEDGVGKGSGRSIGSFNLFEALTSCEDLFERYGGHALAAGLTVQADRIEELRMRLRKYAETHVTMAELVPQLHIDCMVQPEWLTQENIESLSVLEPYGMKNAEPVFCMKNMTVEEITPLSSDRHVRLSLIKDGKRFSAIWFGIGAGGLGFVEGNTVDAAFHLEINEFRGRRSVQLTICDVQLSDCEHLADQKILNLYNTLMQDGPLTAREARLLLPDRKDLVAVWRHVTCRAEDGRLSVPDGALSRRVAWESRRDINIGKLFVCLDVFQESGLISYHFKEGMLNILLKPHEGKADISGSVVLATLQSMAG
;
A
#
# COMPACT_ATOMS: atom_id res chain seq x y z
N MET A 1 8.19 -10.54 9.09
CA MET A 1 8.36 -9.28 8.32
C MET A 1 9.81 -8.86 8.45
N ARG A 2 10.41 -8.33 7.38
CA ARG A 2 11.75 -7.74 7.47
C ARG A 2 11.69 -6.50 8.34
N ALA A 3 12.72 -6.27 9.19
CA ALA A 3 12.84 -5.04 9.95
C ALA A 3 12.94 -3.84 8.99
N LYS A 4 12.21 -2.76 9.25
CA LYS A 4 12.28 -1.54 8.43
C LYS A 4 13.52 -0.72 8.81
N ARG A 5 14.14 -0.07 7.83
CA ARG A 5 15.17 0.93 8.09
C ARG A 5 14.50 2.28 8.30
N TRP A 6 14.66 2.87 9.47
CA TRP A 6 14.12 4.20 9.76
C TRP A 6 15.02 5.28 9.17
N VAL A 7 14.39 6.21 8.47
CA VAL A 7 15.01 7.43 7.94
C VAL A 7 14.34 8.59 8.67
N ILE A 8 15.00 9.06 9.73
CA ILE A 8 14.45 10.10 10.60
C ILE A 8 14.94 11.46 10.10
N ALA A 9 14.01 12.32 9.69
CA ALA A 9 14.33 13.71 9.38
C ALA A 9 14.70 14.47 10.65
N SER A 10 15.63 15.39 10.52
CA SER A 10 16.09 16.25 11.62
C SER A 10 15.89 17.72 11.22
N PRO A 11 14.66 18.23 11.31
CA PRO A 11 14.36 19.62 10.97
C PRO A 11 15.15 20.59 11.87
N ASP A 12 15.62 21.68 11.27
CA ASP A 12 16.38 22.71 11.98
C ASP A 12 15.49 23.41 13.02
N THR A 13 15.88 23.35 14.28
CA THR A 13 15.08 23.86 15.41
C THR A 13 14.79 25.36 15.31
N GLU A 14 15.74 26.15 14.78
CA GLU A 14 15.53 27.59 14.63
C GLU A 14 14.56 27.90 13.48
N ARG A 15 14.67 27.17 12.36
CA ARG A 15 13.71 27.28 11.26
C ARG A 15 12.30 26.90 11.70
N VAL A 16 12.15 25.81 12.43
CA VAL A 16 10.85 25.40 13.02
C VAL A 16 10.28 26.49 13.90
N ARG A 17 11.11 27.11 14.75
CA ARG A 17 10.67 28.20 15.64
C ARG A 17 10.23 29.43 14.85
N VAL A 18 11.01 29.83 13.83
CA VAL A 18 10.68 30.98 12.96
C VAL A 18 9.37 30.70 12.22
N LEU A 19 9.26 29.52 11.57
CA LEU A 19 8.07 29.13 10.83
C LEU A 19 6.82 29.14 11.73
N SER A 20 6.89 28.53 12.92
CA SER A 20 5.81 28.48 13.89
C SER A 20 5.36 29.90 14.30
N ARG A 21 6.32 30.79 14.60
CA ARG A 21 6.02 32.18 15.03
C ARG A 21 5.38 33.02 13.92
N GLU A 22 5.87 32.85 12.67
CA GLU A 22 5.42 33.70 11.55
C GLU A 22 4.11 33.23 10.93
N THR A 23 3.84 31.92 10.97
CA THR A 23 2.61 31.32 10.42
C THR A 23 1.51 31.15 11.46
N GLY A 24 1.86 31.12 12.76
CA GLY A 24 0.93 30.79 13.84
C GLY A 24 0.64 29.28 13.97
N TYR A 25 1.28 28.41 13.17
CA TYR A 25 1.15 26.97 13.32
C TYR A 25 1.87 26.49 14.59
N THR A 26 1.39 25.37 15.18
CA THR A 26 2.07 24.78 16.33
C THR A 26 3.49 24.33 15.97
N PRO A 27 4.40 24.22 16.94
CA PRO A 27 5.75 23.71 16.69
C PRO A 27 5.76 22.33 16.05
N LEU A 28 4.78 21.47 16.37
CA LEU A 28 4.64 20.15 15.78
C LEU A 28 4.33 20.22 14.28
N THR A 29 3.37 21.05 13.88
CA THR A 29 3.02 21.25 12.45
C THR A 29 4.18 21.91 11.70
N ALA A 30 4.84 22.90 12.29
CA ALA A 30 6.01 23.55 11.69
C ALA A 30 7.18 22.58 11.52
N ALA A 31 7.39 21.65 12.46
CA ALA A 31 8.42 20.62 12.34
C ALA A 31 8.15 19.67 11.17
N VAL A 32 6.89 19.25 10.96
CA VAL A 32 6.52 18.40 9.82
C VAL A 32 6.74 19.15 8.50
N LEU A 33 6.33 20.41 8.40
CA LEU A 33 6.55 21.23 7.19
C LEU A 33 8.04 21.37 6.88
N SER A 34 8.85 21.70 7.88
CA SER A 34 10.31 21.85 7.72
C SER A 34 10.98 20.52 7.36
N ALA A 35 10.55 19.38 7.93
CA ALA A 35 11.03 18.05 7.55
C ALA A 35 10.76 17.72 6.08
N ARG A 36 9.75 18.32 5.48
CA ARG A 36 9.36 18.19 4.07
C ARG A 36 10.00 19.25 3.16
N GLY A 37 10.92 20.05 3.69
CA GLY A 37 11.61 21.12 2.95
C GLY A 37 10.79 22.41 2.79
N ILE A 38 9.72 22.58 3.57
CA ILE A 38 8.84 23.76 3.53
C ILE A 38 9.24 24.67 4.69
N ASP A 39 10.23 25.53 4.45
CA ASP A 39 10.93 26.29 5.48
C ASP A 39 10.52 27.79 5.55
N THR A 40 9.66 28.26 4.65
CA THR A 40 9.23 29.67 4.62
C THR A 40 7.71 29.79 4.78
N PRO A 41 7.21 30.89 5.38
CA PRO A 41 5.78 31.16 5.51
C PRO A 41 5.03 31.15 4.17
N GLN A 42 5.65 31.69 3.12
CA GLN A 42 5.05 31.71 1.79
C GLN A 42 4.94 30.28 1.22
N ALA A 43 6.01 29.49 1.28
CA ALA A 43 5.97 28.09 0.82
C ALA A 43 4.96 27.25 1.61
N ALA A 44 4.83 27.51 2.94
CA ALA A 44 3.81 26.87 3.76
C ALA A 44 2.40 27.27 3.35
N ALA A 45 2.16 28.56 3.10
CA ALA A 45 0.87 29.05 2.62
C ALA A 45 0.51 28.43 1.25
N ASP A 46 1.45 28.39 0.31
CA ASP A 46 1.24 27.82 -1.03
C ASP A 46 0.97 26.32 -0.95
N TYR A 47 1.75 25.59 -0.15
CA TYR A 47 1.60 24.15 0.01
C TYR A 47 0.27 23.77 0.68
N LEU A 48 -0.15 24.52 1.68
CA LEU A 48 -1.37 24.25 2.45
C LEU A 48 -2.62 24.85 1.83
N SER A 49 -2.48 25.69 0.79
CA SER A 49 -3.60 26.33 0.13
C SER A 49 -4.55 25.29 -0.46
N CYS A 50 -5.83 25.44 -0.14
CA CYS A 50 -6.94 24.73 -0.77
C CYS A 50 -7.93 25.71 -1.39
N ASP A 51 -7.47 26.92 -1.76
CA ASP A 51 -8.31 27.93 -2.39
C ASP A 51 -8.62 27.56 -3.84
N ALA A 52 -9.88 27.40 -4.17
CA ALA A 52 -10.35 27.06 -5.52
C ALA A 52 -9.87 28.05 -6.61
N ARG A 53 -9.52 29.29 -6.23
CA ARG A 53 -8.92 30.27 -7.15
C ARG A 53 -7.51 29.90 -7.61
N GLY A 54 -6.87 28.92 -6.96
CA GLY A 54 -5.60 28.35 -7.37
C GLY A 54 -5.68 27.34 -8.52
N LEU A 55 -6.89 27.01 -8.98
CA LEU A 55 -7.07 26.17 -10.16
C LEU A 55 -6.68 26.95 -11.43
N HIS A 56 -5.84 26.35 -12.26
CA HIS A 56 -5.35 26.95 -13.50
C HIS A 56 -6.44 27.00 -14.58
N ASP A 57 -6.29 27.92 -15.54
CA ASP A 57 -7.16 28.03 -16.69
C ASP A 57 -7.15 26.72 -17.51
N PRO A 58 -8.31 26.07 -17.76
CA PRO A 58 -8.38 24.85 -18.54
C PRO A 58 -7.87 25.01 -19.98
N PHE A 59 -7.95 26.19 -20.57
CA PHE A 59 -7.43 26.48 -21.91
C PHE A 59 -5.90 26.51 -21.97
N GLY A 60 -5.21 26.42 -20.85
CA GLY A 60 -3.76 26.17 -20.81
C GLY A 60 -3.36 24.75 -21.27
N LEU A 61 -4.28 23.77 -21.19
CA LEU A 61 -4.04 22.42 -21.74
C LEU A 61 -4.07 22.44 -23.28
N THR A 62 -3.08 21.85 -23.90
CA THR A 62 -2.95 21.80 -25.37
C THR A 62 -4.17 21.10 -25.98
N ASP A 63 -4.67 21.62 -27.11
CA ASP A 63 -5.86 21.18 -27.86
C ASP A 63 -7.22 21.30 -27.09
N MET A 64 -7.26 21.93 -25.92
CA MET A 64 -8.51 22.13 -25.17
C MET A 64 -9.51 22.98 -25.95
N ASP A 65 -9.06 23.99 -26.66
CA ASP A 65 -9.87 24.86 -27.52
C ASP A 65 -10.51 24.06 -28.64
N LYS A 66 -9.74 23.18 -29.33
CA LYS A 66 -10.22 22.27 -30.36
C LYS A 66 -11.24 21.26 -29.82
N ALA A 67 -10.97 20.69 -28.66
CA ALA A 67 -11.89 19.75 -28.01
C ALA A 67 -13.25 20.43 -27.74
N VAL A 68 -13.23 21.64 -27.18
CA VAL A 68 -14.43 22.42 -26.91
C VAL A 68 -15.20 22.74 -28.20
N GLU A 69 -14.51 23.15 -29.28
CA GLU A 69 -15.12 23.45 -30.57
C GLU A 69 -15.82 22.22 -31.16
N VAL A 70 -15.14 21.09 -31.25
CA VAL A 70 -15.69 19.82 -31.77
C VAL A 70 -16.91 19.37 -30.98
N ILE A 71 -16.84 19.39 -29.65
CA ILE A 71 -17.94 18.93 -28.80
C ILE A 71 -19.17 19.85 -28.97
N ARG A 72 -18.97 21.20 -28.94
CA ARG A 72 -20.06 22.16 -29.14
C ARG A 72 -20.71 22.03 -30.53
N ASP A 73 -19.92 21.79 -31.56
CA ASP A 73 -20.42 21.60 -32.92
C ASP A 73 -21.32 20.35 -33.03
N VAL A 74 -20.90 19.23 -32.43
CA VAL A 74 -21.69 17.98 -32.41
C VAL A 74 -22.97 18.15 -31.58
N ILE A 75 -22.93 18.87 -30.46
CA ILE A 75 -24.12 19.20 -29.68
C ILE A 75 -25.09 20.02 -30.50
N ASN A 76 -24.61 21.06 -31.18
CA ASN A 76 -25.45 21.94 -32.04
C ASN A 76 -26.10 21.21 -33.20
N ARG A 77 -25.42 20.21 -33.79
CA ARG A 77 -25.97 19.36 -34.82
C ARG A 77 -26.93 18.28 -34.29
N GLY A 78 -27.00 18.10 -32.97
CA GLY A 78 -27.84 17.08 -32.34
C GLY A 78 -27.42 15.66 -32.68
N GLU A 79 -26.14 15.44 -32.99
CA GLU A 79 -25.58 14.15 -33.34
C GLU A 79 -25.28 13.32 -32.06
N LYS A 80 -25.20 11.99 -32.21
CA LYS A 80 -24.89 11.07 -31.10
C LYS A 80 -23.42 11.09 -30.81
N MET A 81 -23.10 11.19 -29.51
CA MET A 81 -21.74 11.06 -28.97
C MET A 81 -21.65 9.97 -27.92
N VAL A 82 -20.49 9.38 -27.77
CA VAL A 82 -20.20 8.38 -26.73
C VAL A 82 -18.96 8.79 -25.98
N VAL A 83 -19.03 8.73 -24.63
CA VAL A 83 -17.87 8.82 -23.75
C VAL A 83 -17.38 7.41 -23.48
N TYR A 84 -16.15 7.12 -23.88
CA TYR A 84 -15.47 5.84 -23.68
C TYR A 84 -14.47 5.97 -22.53
N GLY A 85 -14.73 5.28 -21.43
CA GLY A 85 -13.86 5.33 -20.23
C GLY A 85 -13.18 4.02 -19.93
N ASP A 86 -12.39 3.99 -18.85
CA ASP A 86 -11.85 2.76 -18.28
C ASP A 86 -12.76 2.18 -17.19
N TYR A 87 -12.49 0.95 -16.78
CA TYR A 87 -13.30 0.17 -15.82
C TYR A 87 -12.93 0.40 -14.36
N ASP A 88 -11.93 1.20 -14.05
CA ASP A 88 -11.55 1.54 -12.67
C ASP A 88 -12.27 2.79 -12.15
N VAL A 89 -11.95 3.22 -10.94
CA VAL A 89 -12.64 4.36 -10.31
C VAL A 89 -12.40 5.65 -11.06
N ASP A 90 -11.19 5.88 -11.58
CA ASP A 90 -10.87 7.10 -12.29
C ASP A 90 -11.64 7.16 -13.63
N GLY A 91 -11.55 6.12 -14.45
CA GLY A 91 -12.29 6.04 -15.71
C GLY A 91 -13.81 6.10 -15.52
N ILE A 92 -14.35 5.41 -14.50
CA ILE A 92 -15.78 5.45 -14.18
C ILE A 92 -16.22 6.85 -13.76
N THR A 93 -15.48 7.51 -12.85
CA THR A 93 -15.86 8.86 -12.39
C THR A 93 -15.67 9.90 -13.47
N ALA A 94 -14.64 9.80 -14.31
CA ALA A 94 -14.44 10.64 -15.48
C ALA A 94 -15.62 10.51 -16.47
N THR A 95 -15.98 9.27 -16.80
CA THR A 95 -17.12 8.96 -17.66
C THR A 95 -18.41 9.55 -17.11
N CYS A 96 -18.74 9.26 -15.86
CA CYS A 96 -20.00 9.71 -15.25
C CYS A 96 -20.10 11.23 -15.14
N THR A 97 -19.00 11.88 -14.78
CA THR A 97 -18.95 13.35 -14.65
C THR A 97 -19.18 14.03 -15.99
N LEU A 98 -18.48 13.56 -17.04
CA LEU A 98 -18.62 14.14 -18.37
C LEU A 98 -20.00 13.84 -19.00
N VAL A 99 -20.50 12.61 -18.87
CA VAL A 99 -21.83 12.20 -19.37
C VAL A 99 -22.96 12.99 -18.69
N ASP A 100 -22.93 13.13 -17.34
CA ASP A 100 -23.95 13.91 -16.63
C ASP A 100 -23.93 15.39 -17.07
N TYR A 101 -22.74 15.96 -17.25
CA TYR A 101 -22.61 17.32 -17.76
C TYR A 101 -23.17 17.46 -19.19
N LEU A 102 -22.73 16.65 -20.13
CA LEU A 102 -23.15 16.72 -21.54
C LEU A 102 -24.67 16.51 -21.68
N ARG A 103 -25.23 15.55 -20.96
CA ARG A 103 -26.70 15.34 -20.92
C ARG A 103 -27.44 16.54 -20.36
N SER A 104 -26.86 17.22 -19.35
CA SER A 104 -27.45 18.46 -18.81
C SER A 104 -27.49 19.64 -19.78
N LYS A 105 -26.63 19.60 -20.81
CA LYS A 105 -26.60 20.55 -21.91
C LYS A 105 -27.45 20.11 -23.15
N GLY A 106 -28.20 19.02 -22.99
CA GLY A 106 -29.08 18.49 -24.05
C GLY A 106 -28.41 17.63 -25.10
N ALA A 107 -27.14 17.22 -24.88
CA ALA A 107 -26.43 16.34 -25.78
C ALA A 107 -27.04 14.92 -25.81
N LYS A 108 -27.06 14.28 -26.96
CA LYS A 108 -27.36 12.84 -27.10
C LYS A 108 -26.11 12.03 -26.75
N CYS A 109 -25.83 11.93 -25.48
CA CYS A 109 -24.61 11.35 -24.95
C CYS A 109 -24.89 9.99 -24.31
N GLU A 110 -24.20 8.96 -24.76
CA GLU A 110 -24.13 7.63 -24.16
C GLU A 110 -22.72 7.40 -23.61
N TYR A 111 -22.52 6.29 -22.91
CA TYR A 111 -21.19 5.89 -22.44
C TYR A 111 -20.88 4.44 -22.81
N TYR A 112 -19.60 4.11 -22.82
CA TYR A 112 -19.09 2.76 -22.98
C TYR A 112 -17.95 2.53 -21.99
N ILE A 113 -18.01 1.41 -21.27
CA ILE A 113 -16.95 0.98 -20.37
C ILE A 113 -16.55 -0.44 -20.75
N PRO A 114 -15.29 -0.70 -21.14
CA PRO A 114 -14.83 -2.02 -21.54
C PRO A 114 -14.91 -3.03 -20.41
N ASN A 115 -15.20 -4.27 -20.73
CA ASN A 115 -15.16 -5.35 -19.76
C ASN A 115 -13.73 -5.88 -19.61
N ARG A 116 -13.15 -5.73 -18.45
CA ARG A 116 -11.77 -6.14 -18.15
C ARG A 116 -11.47 -7.61 -18.49
N LEU A 117 -12.45 -8.51 -18.37
CA LEU A 117 -12.25 -9.96 -18.54
C LEU A 117 -12.32 -10.39 -20.01
N THR A 118 -13.18 -9.73 -20.81
CA THR A 118 -13.41 -10.06 -22.24
C THR A 118 -12.64 -9.16 -23.18
N ASP A 119 -12.66 -7.85 -22.94
CA ASP A 119 -12.14 -6.84 -23.87
C ASP A 119 -10.68 -6.45 -23.54
N GLY A 120 -10.27 -6.64 -22.27
CA GLY A 120 -8.96 -6.25 -21.80
C GLY A 120 -8.90 -4.79 -21.34
N TYR A 121 -7.76 -4.13 -21.55
CA TYR A 121 -7.53 -2.72 -21.23
C TYR A 121 -7.57 -1.85 -22.48
N GLY A 122 -8.17 -0.67 -22.36
CA GLY A 122 -8.18 0.35 -23.39
C GLY A 122 -9.24 0.14 -24.49
N LEU A 123 -9.05 0.84 -25.60
CA LEU A 123 -9.93 0.77 -26.76
C LEU A 123 -9.74 -0.55 -27.52
N THR A 124 -10.80 -1.00 -28.20
CA THR A 124 -10.71 -2.18 -29.06
C THR A 124 -11.39 -1.94 -30.41
N ARG A 125 -10.84 -2.53 -31.45
CA ARG A 125 -11.42 -2.42 -32.80
C ARG A 125 -12.90 -2.86 -32.88
N PRO A 126 -13.31 -4.01 -32.27
CA PRO A 126 -14.72 -4.40 -32.27
C PRO A 126 -15.64 -3.37 -31.61
N ALA A 127 -15.18 -2.72 -30.52
CA ALA A 127 -15.94 -1.67 -29.86
C ALA A 127 -16.12 -0.45 -30.80
N MET A 128 -15.07 -0.04 -31.52
CA MET A 128 -15.17 1.08 -32.50
C MET A 128 -16.18 0.78 -33.58
N GLU A 129 -16.16 -0.41 -34.17
CA GLU A 129 -17.10 -0.85 -35.19
C GLU A 129 -18.55 -0.86 -34.66
N GLN A 130 -18.76 -1.44 -33.47
CA GLN A 130 -20.08 -1.46 -32.82
C GLN A 130 -20.62 -0.08 -32.50
N LEU A 131 -19.80 0.84 -31.98
CA LEU A 131 -20.25 2.20 -31.67
C LEU A 131 -20.64 2.98 -32.92
N TYR A 132 -19.89 2.83 -33.99
CA TYR A 132 -20.22 3.43 -35.27
C TYR A 132 -21.57 2.91 -35.82
N GLU A 133 -21.80 1.59 -35.81
CA GLU A 133 -23.06 0.97 -36.24
C GLU A 133 -24.26 1.46 -35.40
N GLN A 134 -24.05 1.76 -34.14
CA GLN A 134 -25.04 2.37 -33.24
C GLN A 134 -25.29 3.86 -33.52
N GLY A 135 -24.64 4.42 -34.54
CA GLY A 135 -24.85 5.80 -35.01
C GLY A 135 -24.01 6.85 -34.29
N THR A 136 -22.96 6.46 -33.56
CA THR A 136 -22.01 7.41 -32.96
C THR A 136 -21.31 8.24 -34.02
N ARG A 137 -21.20 9.55 -33.78
CA ARG A 137 -20.49 10.51 -34.66
C ARG A 137 -19.30 11.16 -33.97
N LEU A 138 -19.33 11.23 -32.63
CA LEU A 138 -18.22 11.70 -31.85
C LEU A 138 -17.90 10.68 -30.75
N LEU A 139 -16.66 10.24 -30.73
CA LEU A 139 -16.05 9.46 -29.64
C LEU A 139 -15.25 10.42 -28.76
N ILE A 140 -15.52 10.43 -27.46
CA ILE A 140 -14.72 11.14 -26.46
C ILE A 140 -14.12 10.09 -25.54
N THR A 141 -12.81 9.94 -25.49
CA THR A 141 -12.19 9.05 -24.54
C THR A 141 -11.87 9.80 -23.25
N VAL A 142 -11.99 9.13 -22.12
CA VAL A 142 -11.59 9.65 -20.81
C VAL A 142 -10.77 8.59 -20.09
N ASP A 143 -9.65 9.00 -19.48
CA ASP A 143 -8.74 8.11 -18.75
C ASP A 143 -8.19 6.96 -19.62
N SER A 144 -8.14 7.18 -20.91
CA SER A 144 -7.64 6.21 -21.89
C SER A 144 -7.53 6.86 -23.27
N GLY A 145 -6.78 6.20 -24.16
CA GLY A 145 -6.75 6.56 -25.57
C GLY A 145 -5.45 7.14 -26.09
N ILE A 146 -4.59 7.69 -25.23
CA ILE A 146 -3.33 8.34 -25.65
C ILE A 146 -2.37 7.40 -26.38
N THR A 147 -2.47 6.11 -26.15
CA THR A 147 -1.64 5.07 -26.80
C THR A 147 -2.39 4.24 -27.86
N ALA A 148 -3.69 4.52 -28.08
CA ALA A 148 -4.57 3.71 -28.91
C ALA A 148 -4.55 4.14 -30.41
N ASN A 149 -3.37 4.25 -31.02
CA ASN A 149 -3.20 4.76 -32.38
C ASN A 149 -4.02 3.96 -33.44
N GLU A 150 -4.00 2.63 -33.32
CA GLU A 150 -4.68 1.76 -34.30
C GLU A 150 -6.20 1.85 -34.17
N GLU A 151 -6.72 1.83 -32.97
CA GLU A 151 -8.16 1.89 -32.69
C GLU A 151 -8.75 3.26 -33.04
N ILE A 152 -8.01 4.33 -32.77
CA ILE A 152 -8.40 5.69 -33.14
C ILE A 152 -8.40 5.84 -34.69
N ALA A 153 -7.42 5.28 -35.38
CA ALA A 153 -7.41 5.26 -36.85
C ALA A 153 -8.65 4.55 -37.42
N VAL A 154 -9.02 3.39 -36.86
CA VAL A 154 -10.26 2.68 -37.23
C VAL A 154 -11.50 3.54 -36.99
N ALA A 155 -11.61 4.19 -35.81
CA ALA A 155 -12.74 5.08 -35.52
C ALA A 155 -12.87 6.20 -36.55
N ARG A 156 -11.76 6.79 -36.98
CA ARG A 156 -11.71 7.85 -37.99
C ARG A 156 -12.01 7.34 -39.40
N GLU A 157 -11.48 6.19 -39.79
CA GLU A 157 -11.78 5.54 -41.06
C GLU A 157 -13.28 5.25 -41.23
N LEU A 158 -13.94 4.87 -40.12
CA LEU A 158 -15.39 4.69 -40.07
C LEU A 158 -16.17 6.03 -40.20
N GLY A 159 -15.52 7.17 -39.99
CA GLY A 159 -16.13 8.51 -40.10
C GLY A 159 -16.57 9.12 -38.79
N MET A 160 -16.11 8.61 -37.65
CA MET A 160 -16.28 9.25 -36.32
C MET A 160 -15.26 10.38 -36.14
N GLN A 161 -15.70 11.48 -35.51
CA GLN A 161 -14.79 12.44 -34.92
C GLN A 161 -14.29 11.87 -33.57
N VAL A 162 -13.06 12.21 -33.15
CA VAL A 162 -12.47 11.71 -31.93
C VAL A 162 -11.84 12.85 -31.11
N VAL A 163 -12.19 12.92 -29.83
CA VAL A 163 -11.54 13.77 -28.84
C VAL A 163 -10.98 12.86 -27.75
N ILE A 164 -9.68 12.94 -27.50
CA ILE A 164 -9.01 12.17 -26.47
C ILE A 164 -8.79 13.07 -25.25
N THR A 165 -9.20 12.58 -24.07
CA THR A 165 -8.77 13.15 -22.78
C THR A 165 -8.13 12.05 -21.96
N ASP A 166 -6.86 12.21 -21.62
CA ASP A 166 -6.07 11.20 -20.93
C ASP A 166 -5.05 11.85 -19.99
N HIS A 167 -4.38 11.07 -19.17
CA HIS A 167 -3.32 11.51 -18.26
C HIS A 167 -2.16 10.50 -18.21
N HIS A 168 -2.18 9.47 -19.04
CA HIS A 168 -1.13 8.46 -19.10
C HIS A 168 0.09 8.98 -19.86
N GLU A 169 1.22 8.26 -19.74
CA GLU A 169 2.47 8.64 -20.44
C GLU A 169 2.27 8.55 -21.96
N CYS A 170 2.65 9.61 -22.66
CA CYS A 170 2.52 9.70 -24.10
C CYS A 170 3.63 8.94 -24.83
N HIS A 171 3.30 8.28 -25.94
CA HIS A 171 4.29 7.81 -26.91
C HIS A 171 4.81 8.97 -27.79
N GLU A 172 5.91 8.75 -28.50
CA GLU A 172 6.46 9.73 -29.46
C GLU A 172 5.43 10.16 -30.53
N ASN A 173 4.57 9.23 -30.96
CA ASN A 173 3.51 9.49 -31.93
C ASN A 173 2.17 9.49 -31.21
N LEU A 174 1.50 10.64 -31.17
CA LEU A 174 0.14 10.77 -30.67
C LEU A 174 -0.88 10.22 -31.67
N PRO A 175 -2.04 9.73 -31.20
CA PRO A 175 -3.15 9.31 -32.09
C PRO A 175 -3.65 10.47 -32.96
N ASP A 176 -4.00 10.16 -34.18
CA ASP A 176 -4.57 11.14 -35.14
C ASP A 176 -6.05 11.41 -34.80
N ALA A 177 -6.31 12.27 -33.83
CA ALA A 177 -7.63 12.70 -33.38
C ALA A 177 -7.85 14.19 -33.64
N GLN A 178 -9.11 14.66 -33.58
CA GLN A 178 -9.45 16.07 -33.72
C GLN A 178 -8.84 16.93 -32.60
N ALA A 179 -8.78 16.37 -31.40
CA ALA A 179 -8.10 16.97 -30.26
C ALA A 179 -7.54 15.89 -29.35
N VAL A 180 -6.35 16.13 -28.78
CA VAL A 180 -5.68 15.27 -27.81
C VAL A 180 -5.33 16.11 -26.59
N VAL A 181 -6.10 15.99 -25.54
CA VAL A 181 -5.93 16.74 -24.30
C VAL A 181 -5.31 15.82 -23.26
N ASP A 182 -4.03 16.04 -22.97
CA ASP A 182 -3.29 15.26 -21.97
C ASP A 182 -2.23 16.16 -21.33
N CYS A 183 -2.23 16.20 -19.98
CA CYS A 183 -1.31 17.04 -19.22
C CYS A 183 0.15 16.53 -19.18
N LYS A 184 0.42 15.36 -19.76
CA LYS A 184 1.78 14.78 -19.88
C LYS A 184 2.36 14.84 -21.28
N ARG A 185 1.69 15.50 -22.21
CA ARG A 185 2.25 15.73 -23.56
C ARG A 185 3.55 16.54 -23.46
N THR A 186 4.52 16.17 -24.26
CA THR A 186 5.84 16.84 -24.29
C THR A 186 5.77 18.29 -24.81
N ASP A 187 4.74 18.62 -25.59
CA ASP A 187 4.48 19.95 -26.14
C ASP A 187 3.45 20.74 -25.30
N ASP A 188 2.97 20.20 -24.17
CA ASP A 188 2.06 20.90 -23.29
C ASP A 188 2.80 21.88 -22.37
N THR A 189 2.15 23.01 -22.10
CA THR A 189 2.68 24.08 -21.24
C THR A 189 1.84 24.29 -19.97
N TYR A 190 0.90 23.40 -19.72
CA TYR A 190 0.05 23.46 -18.54
C TYR A 190 0.88 23.33 -17.26
N PRO A 191 0.66 24.20 -16.26
CA PRO A 191 1.54 24.26 -15.09
C PRO A 191 1.51 23.04 -14.18
N PHE A 192 0.54 22.12 -14.37
CA PHE A 192 0.32 20.98 -13.49
C PHE A 192 0.08 19.67 -14.28
N SER A 193 1.09 18.85 -14.40
CA SER A 193 1.08 17.61 -15.22
C SER A 193 0.60 16.36 -14.46
N SER A 194 0.07 16.50 -13.24
CA SER A 194 -0.31 15.36 -12.38
C SER A 194 -1.81 15.26 -12.16
N LEU A 195 -2.63 15.68 -13.10
CA LEU A 195 -4.07 15.45 -13.05
C LEU A 195 -4.37 13.95 -13.22
N ALA A 196 -5.45 13.45 -12.60
CA ALA A 196 -6.06 12.16 -12.91
C ALA A 196 -6.87 12.25 -14.22
N GLY A 197 -7.30 11.13 -14.79
CA GLY A 197 -8.19 11.11 -15.96
C GLY A 197 -9.49 11.89 -15.70
N VAL A 198 -10.11 11.72 -14.53
CA VAL A 198 -11.27 12.53 -14.11
C VAL A 198 -10.90 14.01 -13.93
N GLY A 199 -9.67 14.32 -13.56
CA GLY A 199 -9.16 15.68 -13.45
C GLY A 199 -9.07 16.36 -14.82
N VAL A 200 -8.62 15.66 -15.85
CA VAL A 200 -8.60 16.16 -17.23
C VAL A 200 -10.04 16.33 -17.78
N ALA A 201 -10.91 15.35 -17.51
CA ALA A 201 -12.35 15.46 -17.86
C ALA A 201 -13.02 16.64 -17.13
N PHE A 202 -12.68 16.89 -15.85
CA PHE A 202 -13.14 18.08 -15.12
C PHE A 202 -12.67 19.37 -15.78
N LYS A 203 -11.42 19.45 -16.22
CA LYS A 203 -10.91 20.63 -16.95
C LYS A 203 -11.64 20.84 -18.28
N LEU A 204 -11.95 19.78 -19.02
CA LEU A 204 -12.77 19.86 -20.22
C LEU A 204 -14.16 20.42 -19.91
N ILE A 205 -14.80 19.99 -18.84
CA ILE A 205 -16.10 20.52 -18.41
C ILE A 205 -15.99 22.00 -18.03
N CYS A 206 -14.91 22.40 -17.31
CA CYS A 206 -14.66 23.81 -17.00
C CYS A 206 -14.52 24.70 -18.24
N ALA A 207 -13.83 24.20 -19.27
CA ALA A 207 -13.67 24.90 -20.54
C ALA A 207 -15.00 25.01 -21.33
N LEU A 208 -15.81 23.95 -21.29
CA LEU A 208 -17.15 23.93 -21.92
C LEU A 208 -18.12 24.87 -21.19
N GLU A 209 -18.10 24.92 -19.87
CA GLU A 209 -18.99 25.75 -19.04
C GLU A 209 -18.56 27.21 -19.01
N GLY A 210 -17.25 27.49 -18.95
CA GLY A 210 -16.70 28.81 -18.78
C GLY A 210 -16.70 29.32 -17.32
N ASP A 211 -17.09 28.47 -16.35
CA ASP A 211 -17.11 28.79 -14.91
C ASP A 211 -16.58 27.58 -14.09
N THR A 212 -15.29 27.62 -13.79
CA THR A 212 -14.60 26.56 -13.02
C THR A 212 -15.19 26.36 -11.63
N LEU A 213 -15.63 27.42 -10.96
CA LEU A 213 -16.13 27.32 -9.58
C LEU A 213 -17.50 26.63 -9.52
N SER A 214 -18.37 26.88 -10.48
CA SER A 214 -19.66 26.20 -10.57
C SER A 214 -19.50 24.71 -10.88
N VAL A 215 -18.54 24.37 -11.75
CA VAL A 215 -18.22 22.97 -12.08
C VAL A 215 -17.63 22.25 -10.89
N LEU A 216 -16.72 22.90 -10.15
CA LEU A 216 -16.15 22.35 -8.93
C LEU A 216 -17.23 22.11 -7.87
N ASP A 217 -18.12 23.07 -7.63
CA ASP A 217 -19.24 22.88 -6.69
C ASP A 217 -20.15 21.73 -7.10
N ARG A 218 -20.31 21.45 -8.38
CA ARG A 218 -21.18 20.38 -8.86
C ARG A 218 -20.54 18.98 -8.79
N TYR A 219 -19.24 18.85 -9.09
CA TYR A 219 -18.60 17.57 -9.35
C TYR A 219 -17.39 17.23 -8.48
N ALA A 220 -16.99 18.11 -7.55
CA ALA A 220 -15.78 17.92 -6.76
C ALA A 220 -15.74 16.59 -6.02
N ASP A 221 -16.88 16.04 -5.58
CA ASP A 221 -16.98 14.75 -4.90
C ASP A 221 -16.56 13.57 -5.80
N LEU A 222 -17.05 13.50 -7.05
CA LEU A 222 -16.67 12.47 -8.01
C LEU A 222 -15.23 12.67 -8.49
N VAL A 223 -14.80 13.92 -8.74
CA VAL A 223 -13.43 14.22 -9.18
C VAL A 223 -12.41 13.86 -8.10
N ALA A 224 -12.71 14.16 -6.83
CA ALA A 224 -11.87 13.75 -5.71
C ALA A 224 -11.83 12.23 -5.55
N LEU A 225 -12.95 11.54 -5.80
CA LEU A 225 -13.04 10.09 -5.71
C LEU A 225 -12.10 9.41 -6.72
N GLY A 226 -12.11 9.81 -7.99
CA GLY A 226 -11.19 9.28 -9.02
C GLY A 226 -9.74 9.66 -8.72
N THR A 227 -9.46 10.96 -8.46
CA THR A 227 -8.11 11.46 -8.18
C THR A 227 -7.41 10.71 -7.02
N VAL A 228 -8.13 10.45 -5.93
CA VAL A 228 -7.57 9.72 -4.79
C VAL A 228 -7.45 8.22 -5.08
N ALA A 229 -8.40 7.65 -5.82
CA ALA A 229 -8.41 6.22 -6.15
C ALA A 229 -7.29 5.83 -7.11
N ASP A 230 -6.93 6.73 -8.04
CA ASP A 230 -5.80 6.57 -8.97
C ASP A 230 -4.44 6.92 -8.34
N VAL A 231 -4.44 7.19 -7.03
CA VAL A 231 -3.21 7.44 -6.25
C VAL A 231 -2.42 8.64 -6.79
N MET A 232 -3.09 9.65 -7.33
CA MET A 232 -2.43 10.85 -7.85
C MET A 232 -1.81 11.70 -6.73
N PRO A 233 -0.72 12.45 -7.04
CA PRO A 233 -0.09 13.35 -6.07
C PRO A 233 -1.08 14.36 -5.48
N ILE A 234 -1.25 14.39 -4.16
CA ILE A 234 -2.15 15.31 -3.45
C ILE A 234 -1.43 16.64 -3.16
N VAL A 235 -1.03 17.30 -4.24
CA VAL A 235 -0.39 18.62 -4.25
C VAL A 235 -1.01 19.50 -5.34
N GLY A 236 -0.77 20.80 -5.32
CA GLY A 236 -1.27 21.73 -6.34
C GLY A 236 -2.78 21.61 -6.55
N GLU A 237 -3.22 21.50 -7.81
CA GLU A 237 -4.65 21.41 -8.14
C GLU A 237 -5.35 20.18 -7.56
N ASN A 238 -4.68 19.02 -7.53
CA ASN A 238 -5.26 17.82 -6.93
C ASN A 238 -5.56 18.02 -5.43
N ARG A 239 -4.72 18.77 -4.70
CA ARG A 239 -4.98 19.09 -3.31
C ARG A 239 -6.23 19.95 -3.16
N ILE A 240 -6.39 20.97 -4.01
CA ILE A 240 -7.58 21.84 -4.03
C ILE A 240 -8.84 21.00 -4.32
N ILE A 241 -8.81 20.21 -5.39
CA ILE A 241 -9.92 19.35 -5.82
C ILE A 241 -10.32 18.38 -4.72
N VAL A 242 -9.34 17.68 -4.14
CA VAL A 242 -9.61 16.67 -3.11
C VAL A 242 -10.11 17.31 -1.82
N ALA A 243 -9.57 18.48 -1.41
CA ALA A 243 -10.06 19.19 -0.24
C ALA A 243 -11.51 19.63 -0.39
N GLU A 244 -11.88 20.23 -1.53
CA GLU A 244 -13.25 20.63 -1.82
C GLU A 244 -14.17 19.40 -1.99
N GLY A 245 -13.67 18.36 -2.68
CA GLY A 245 -14.41 17.11 -2.88
C GLY A 245 -14.73 16.39 -1.58
N LEU A 246 -13.83 16.33 -0.60
CA LEU A 246 -14.10 15.73 0.71
C LEU A 246 -15.16 16.49 1.50
N LYS A 247 -15.19 17.82 1.40
CA LYS A 247 -16.28 18.65 1.98
C LYS A 247 -17.60 18.30 1.31
N LYS A 248 -17.61 18.28 -0.03
CA LYS A 248 -18.80 17.99 -0.84
C LYS A 248 -19.30 16.55 -0.65
N LEU A 249 -18.40 15.59 -0.51
CA LEU A 249 -18.71 14.16 -0.30
C LEU A 249 -19.60 13.93 0.93
N SER A 250 -19.44 14.73 1.98
CA SER A 250 -20.23 14.62 3.21
C SER A 250 -21.70 15.04 3.03
N VAL A 251 -21.98 15.85 2.00
CA VAL A 251 -23.29 16.43 1.64
C VAL A 251 -23.61 16.21 0.16
N THR A 252 -23.10 15.14 -0.43
CA THR A 252 -23.19 14.88 -1.87
C THR A 252 -24.63 14.94 -2.39
N ALA A 253 -24.82 15.57 -3.54
CA ALA A 253 -26.08 15.57 -4.29
C ALA A 253 -26.20 14.36 -5.21
N ASN A 254 -25.13 13.60 -5.41
CA ASN A 254 -25.15 12.37 -6.19
C ASN A 254 -25.82 11.25 -5.38
N ILE A 255 -27.03 10.86 -5.80
CA ILE A 255 -27.85 9.87 -5.10
C ILE A 255 -27.12 8.52 -4.97
N GLY A 256 -26.44 8.09 -6.03
CA GLY A 256 -25.65 6.85 -6.03
C GLY A 256 -24.53 6.87 -5.01
N LEU A 257 -23.78 7.96 -4.96
CA LEU A 257 -22.67 8.12 -4.01
C LEU A 257 -23.19 8.19 -2.56
N GLU A 258 -24.33 8.86 -2.32
CA GLU A 258 -24.97 8.87 -1.00
C GLU A 258 -25.37 7.45 -0.57
N MET A 259 -25.99 6.66 -1.46
CA MET A 259 -26.36 5.27 -1.14
C MET A 259 -25.13 4.40 -0.88
N LEU A 260 -24.04 4.56 -1.66
CA LEU A 260 -22.80 3.83 -1.42
C LEU A 260 -22.18 4.16 -0.06
N LEU A 261 -22.17 5.44 0.34
CA LEU A 261 -21.72 5.85 1.68
C LEU A 261 -22.58 5.25 2.80
N ARG A 262 -23.88 5.15 2.60
CA ARG A 262 -24.80 4.51 3.56
C ARG A 262 -24.51 3.00 3.70
N GLU A 263 -24.46 2.28 2.59
CA GLU A 263 -24.18 0.83 2.56
C GLU A 263 -22.77 0.51 3.11
N ALA A 264 -21.81 1.42 2.92
CA ALA A 264 -20.47 1.30 3.49
C ALA A 264 -20.39 1.66 4.99
N GLY A 265 -21.49 2.09 5.62
CA GLY A 265 -21.53 2.50 7.04
C GLY A 265 -20.79 3.80 7.35
N MET A 266 -20.62 4.66 6.35
CA MET A 266 -19.86 5.92 6.46
C MET A 266 -20.74 7.15 6.68
N LYS A 267 -22.07 7.00 6.67
CA LYS A 267 -22.98 8.10 6.94
C LYS A 267 -22.72 8.72 8.32
N ASN A 268 -22.67 10.04 8.41
CA ASN A 268 -22.39 10.81 9.63
C ASN A 268 -20.99 10.59 10.24
N ARG A 269 -20.03 10.06 9.47
CA ARG A 269 -18.62 9.99 9.87
C ARG A 269 -17.82 11.10 9.18
N ARG A 270 -16.69 11.47 9.78
CA ARG A 270 -15.71 12.32 9.10
C ARG A 270 -15.16 11.53 7.91
N LEU A 271 -15.25 12.12 6.71
CA LEU A 271 -14.72 11.54 5.49
C LEU A 271 -13.33 12.12 5.20
N THR A 272 -12.40 11.26 4.86
CA THR A 272 -10.99 11.59 4.55
C THR A 272 -10.56 10.90 3.27
N SER A 273 -9.38 11.21 2.76
CA SER A 273 -8.80 10.49 1.62
C SER A 273 -8.71 8.98 1.90
N SER A 274 -8.43 8.57 3.15
CA SER A 274 -8.43 7.16 3.57
C SER A 274 -9.81 6.51 3.41
N THR A 275 -10.91 7.27 3.62
CA THR A 275 -12.27 6.78 3.34
C THR A 275 -12.43 6.46 1.86
N ILE A 276 -11.93 7.33 0.98
CA ILE A 276 -11.93 7.07 -0.46
C ILE A 276 -11.09 5.84 -0.78
N SER A 277 -9.81 5.82 -0.38
CA SER A 277 -8.85 4.78 -0.76
C SER A 277 -9.21 3.38 -0.23
N TYR A 278 -9.72 3.28 1.00
CA TYR A 278 -9.91 2.00 1.69
C TYR A 278 -11.36 1.55 1.84
N VAL A 279 -12.33 2.46 1.62
CA VAL A 279 -13.75 2.13 1.75
C VAL A 279 -14.49 2.24 0.42
N LEU A 280 -14.46 3.38 -0.26
CA LEU A 280 -15.24 3.61 -1.48
C LEU A 280 -14.60 2.99 -2.72
N ALA A 281 -13.35 3.35 -3.01
CA ALA A 281 -12.65 2.88 -4.21
C ALA A 281 -12.57 1.34 -4.31
N PRO A 282 -12.32 0.57 -3.23
CA PRO A 282 -12.32 -0.88 -3.32
C PRO A 282 -13.68 -1.50 -3.71
N ARG A 283 -14.81 -0.84 -3.37
CA ARG A 283 -16.15 -1.30 -3.74
C ARG A 283 -16.44 -1.08 -5.22
N ILE A 284 -16.04 0.06 -5.73
CA ILE A 284 -16.18 0.42 -7.15
C ILE A 284 -15.24 -0.45 -8.00
N ASN A 285 -13.97 -0.50 -7.66
CA ASN A 285 -12.96 -1.32 -8.35
C ASN A 285 -13.29 -2.82 -8.33
N ALA A 286 -14.01 -3.32 -7.31
CA ALA A 286 -14.43 -4.72 -7.26
C ALA A 286 -15.34 -5.06 -8.43
N ALA A 287 -16.26 -4.18 -8.80
CA ALA A 287 -17.14 -4.38 -9.96
C ALA A 287 -16.35 -4.56 -11.26
N GLY A 288 -15.37 -3.68 -11.56
CA GLY A 288 -14.49 -3.81 -12.70
C GLY A 288 -13.67 -5.12 -12.70
N ARG A 289 -13.13 -5.52 -11.54
CA ARG A 289 -12.36 -6.76 -11.38
C ARG A 289 -13.21 -8.02 -11.57
N MET A 290 -14.50 -7.96 -11.26
CA MET A 290 -15.47 -9.04 -11.41
C MET A 290 -16.25 -8.97 -12.75
N GLY A 291 -15.84 -8.09 -13.69
CA GLY A 291 -16.45 -7.96 -15.01
C GLY A 291 -17.80 -7.25 -15.04
N LYS A 292 -18.09 -6.38 -14.06
CA LYS A 292 -19.37 -5.67 -13.90
C LYS A 292 -19.19 -4.16 -13.70
N ALA A 293 -18.21 -3.54 -14.37
CA ALA A 293 -17.90 -2.10 -14.19
C ALA A 293 -19.11 -1.18 -14.45
N GLU A 294 -20.01 -1.57 -15.36
CA GLU A 294 -21.21 -0.83 -15.68
C GLU A 294 -22.14 -0.56 -14.48
N LEU A 295 -22.12 -1.44 -13.45
CA LEU A 295 -22.91 -1.22 -12.22
C LEU A 295 -22.53 0.07 -11.50
N ALA A 296 -21.22 0.41 -11.50
CA ALA A 296 -20.74 1.61 -10.86
C ALA A 296 -21.08 2.86 -11.67
N ALA A 297 -21.00 2.80 -13.01
CA ALA A 297 -21.43 3.90 -13.85
C ALA A 297 -22.94 4.13 -13.75
N GLU A 298 -23.74 3.07 -13.76
CA GLU A 298 -25.20 3.20 -13.57
C GLU A 298 -25.50 3.80 -12.19
N LEU A 299 -24.79 3.39 -11.13
CA LEU A 299 -24.97 3.94 -9.79
C LEU A 299 -24.80 5.47 -9.76
N PHE A 300 -23.73 6.00 -10.37
CA PHE A 300 -23.45 7.44 -10.34
C PHE A 300 -24.34 8.26 -11.29
N LEU A 301 -24.88 7.63 -12.32
CA LEU A 301 -25.75 8.30 -13.30
C LEU A 301 -27.25 8.21 -13.00
N THR A 302 -27.70 7.23 -12.20
CA THR A 302 -29.12 7.08 -11.88
C THR A 302 -29.65 8.26 -11.07
N LYS A 303 -30.92 8.62 -11.32
CA LYS A 303 -31.66 9.61 -10.54
C LYS A 303 -32.75 8.94 -9.68
N ASP A 304 -32.90 7.61 -9.77
CA ASP A 304 -33.85 6.84 -8.99
C ASP A 304 -33.20 6.34 -7.67
N PRO A 305 -33.69 6.79 -6.49
CA PRO A 305 -33.15 6.36 -5.21
C PRO A 305 -33.28 4.85 -4.93
N ILE A 306 -34.34 4.21 -5.44
CA ILE A 306 -34.56 2.77 -5.25
C ILE A 306 -33.52 1.98 -6.04
N ARG A 307 -33.31 2.37 -7.29
CA ARG A 307 -32.29 1.77 -8.15
C ARG A 307 -30.88 2.01 -7.59
N ALA A 308 -30.59 3.23 -7.14
CA ALA A 308 -29.31 3.57 -6.50
C ALA A 308 -29.01 2.71 -5.27
N GLN A 309 -30.01 2.47 -4.40
CA GLN A 309 -29.84 1.60 -3.24
C GLN A 309 -29.53 0.15 -3.65
N ALA A 310 -30.25 -0.38 -4.64
CA ALA A 310 -30.01 -1.73 -5.13
C ALA A 310 -28.59 -1.88 -5.73
N LEU A 311 -28.14 -0.91 -6.54
CA LEU A 311 -26.80 -0.90 -7.12
C LEU A 311 -25.69 -0.77 -6.08
N ALA A 312 -25.87 0.09 -5.07
CA ALA A 312 -24.91 0.26 -3.97
C ALA A 312 -24.76 -1.05 -3.16
N ALA A 313 -25.88 -1.73 -2.88
CA ALA A 313 -25.87 -3.03 -2.21
C ALA A 313 -25.14 -4.09 -3.07
N GLU A 314 -25.40 -4.13 -4.38
CA GLU A 314 -24.72 -5.06 -5.29
C GLU A 314 -23.20 -4.79 -5.36
N LEU A 315 -22.75 -3.53 -5.44
CA LEU A 315 -21.32 -3.19 -5.40
C LEU A 315 -20.66 -3.63 -4.07
N CYS A 316 -21.35 -3.47 -2.95
CA CYS A 316 -20.87 -3.98 -1.66
C CYS A 316 -20.73 -5.50 -1.67
N GLU A 317 -21.66 -6.23 -2.29
CA GLU A 317 -21.59 -7.68 -2.40
C GLU A 317 -20.45 -8.13 -3.35
N GLN A 318 -20.26 -7.47 -4.51
CA GLN A 318 -19.10 -7.73 -5.38
C GLN A 318 -17.78 -7.54 -4.65
N ASN A 319 -17.68 -6.51 -3.79
CA ASN A 319 -16.47 -6.32 -2.97
C ASN A 319 -16.26 -7.42 -1.92
N LYS A 320 -17.32 -7.96 -1.32
CA LYS A 320 -17.22 -9.11 -0.40
C LYS A 320 -16.76 -10.37 -1.13
N LEU A 321 -17.30 -10.63 -2.32
CA LEU A 321 -16.87 -11.75 -3.17
C LEU A 321 -15.39 -11.61 -3.54
N ARG A 322 -14.97 -10.43 -4.01
CA ARG A 322 -13.57 -10.14 -4.31
C ARG A 322 -12.67 -10.38 -3.08
N GLN A 323 -13.08 -9.91 -1.88
CA GLN A 323 -12.33 -10.13 -0.63
C GLN A 323 -12.24 -11.60 -0.25
N SER A 324 -13.30 -12.38 -0.49
CA SER A 324 -13.31 -13.83 -0.26
C SER A 324 -12.28 -14.54 -1.15
N GLU A 325 -12.28 -14.23 -2.46
CA GLU A 325 -11.29 -14.78 -3.40
C GLU A 325 -9.86 -14.33 -3.06
N GLU A 326 -9.68 -13.05 -2.70
CA GLU A 326 -8.40 -12.52 -2.26
C GLU A 326 -7.85 -13.29 -1.05
N ASN A 327 -8.69 -13.50 -0.02
CA ASN A 327 -8.27 -14.24 1.18
C ASN A 327 -7.95 -15.70 0.88
N LYS A 328 -8.73 -16.36 0.03
CA LYS A 328 -8.49 -17.75 -0.42
C LYS A 328 -7.12 -17.87 -1.12
N ILE A 329 -6.84 -17.00 -2.10
CA ILE A 329 -5.57 -17.00 -2.83
C ILE A 329 -4.41 -16.68 -1.86
N LEU A 330 -4.59 -15.70 -0.97
CA LEU A 330 -3.58 -15.31 0.01
C LEU A 330 -3.25 -16.46 0.98
N GLU A 331 -4.24 -17.18 1.49
CA GLU A 331 -4.04 -18.32 2.39
C GLU A 331 -3.28 -19.47 1.69
N GLN A 332 -3.67 -19.79 0.45
CA GLN A 332 -2.97 -20.79 -0.36
C GLN A 332 -1.51 -20.40 -0.63
N THR A 333 -1.27 -19.14 -1.01
CA THR A 333 0.09 -18.64 -1.26
C THR A 333 0.94 -18.62 0.01
N LEU A 334 0.40 -18.17 1.14
CA LEU A 334 1.11 -18.17 2.41
C LEU A 334 1.46 -19.58 2.90
N THR A 335 0.57 -20.55 2.69
CA THR A 335 0.82 -21.96 3.04
C THR A 335 1.97 -22.52 2.23
N ARG A 336 2.03 -22.21 0.93
CA ARG A 336 3.14 -22.65 0.06
C ARG A 336 4.44 -21.93 0.41
N LEU A 337 4.40 -20.60 0.64
CA LEU A 337 5.59 -19.81 0.97
C LEU A 337 6.28 -20.28 2.27
N ARG A 338 5.53 -20.76 3.26
CA ARG A 338 6.12 -21.35 4.48
C ARG A 338 7.05 -22.55 4.18
N ARG A 339 6.84 -23.26 3.08
CA ARG A 339 7.60 -24.44 2.68
C ARG A 339 8.65 -24.17 1.61
N GLU A 340 8.34 -23.29 0.66
CA GLU A 340 9.07 -23.08 -0.59
C GLU A 340 9.91 -21.80 -0.62
N TYR A 341 9.68 -20.86 0.32
CA TYR A 341 10.31 -19.53 0.31
C TYR A 341 11.23 -19.34 1.52
N ASN A 342 12.49 -19.02 1.25
CA ASN A 342 13.44 -18.61 2.27
C ASN A 342 13.63 -17.08 2.22
N PRO A 343 13.10 -16.29 3.18
CA PRO A 343 13.21 -14.84 3.16
C PRO A 343 14.65 -14.30 3.25
N LEU A 344 15.62 -15.15 3.57
CA LEU A 344 17.04 -14.82 3.67
C LEU A 344 17.82 -15.04 2.37
N GLU A 345 17.26 -15.79 1.44
CA GLU A 345 17.91 -16.16 0.18
C GLU A 345 17.12 -15.74 -1.05
N ASP A 346 15.79 -15.91 -0.98
CA ASP A 346 14.92 -15.60 -2.11
C ASP A 346 14.66 -14.10 -2.20
N LYS A 347 15.04 -13.51 -3.31
CA LYS A 347 14.88 -12.07 -3.58
C LYS A 347 13.63 -11.74 -4.38
N ILE A 348 12.93 -12.75 -4.90
CA ILE A 348 11.68 -12.65 -5.64
C ILE A 348 10.77 -13.85 -5.34
N ILE A 349 9.48 -13.62 -5.28
CA ILE A 349 8.47 -14.68 -5.15
C ILE A 349 7.80 -14.88 -6.51
N VAL A 350 7.81 -16.13 -7.02
CA VAL A 350 7.10 -16.53 -8.24
C VAL A 350 6.27 -17.79 -7.93
N LEU A 351 4.94 -17.66 -7.93
CA LEU A 351 4.03 -18.77 -7.67
C LEU A 351 2.94 -18.85 -8.73
N ALA A 352 2.54 -20.07 -9.06
CA ALA A 352 1.41 -20.33 -9.94
C ALA A 352 0.35 -21.17 -9.21
N GLY A 353 -0.90 -20.97 -9.52
CA GLY A 353 -2.01 -21.76 -8.97
C GLY A 353 -3.15 -21.88 -9.95
N GLU A 354 -3.83 -23.04 -9.90
CA GLU A 354 -5.01 -23.30 -10.72
C GLU A 354 -6.24 -22.64 -10.12
N GLY A 355 -7.11 -22.10 -10.97
CA GLY A 355 -8.38 -21.51 -10.58
C GLY A 355 -8.29 -20.23 -9.75
N TRP A 356 -7.15 -19.57 -9.71
CA TRP A 356 -7.03 -18.24 -9.10
C TRP A 356 -7.72 -17.20 -9.97
N HIS A 357 -8.49 -16.32 -9.36
CA HIS A 357 -9.20 -15.29 -10.12
C HIS A 357 -8.23 -14.24 -10.68
N GLN A 358 -8.14 -14.12 -12.02
CA GLN A 358 -7.20 -13.24 -12.74
C GLN A 358 -7.30 -11.77 -12.32
N GLY A 359 -8.52 -11.25 -12.09
CA GLY A 359 -8.75 -9.88 -11.63
C GLY A 359 -8.29 -9.61 -10.18
N VAL A 360 -7.97 -10.66 -9.39
CA VAL A 360 -7.65 -10.57 -7.96
C VAL A 360 -6.19 -10.85 -7.65
N ILE A 361 -5.49 -11.68 -8.44
CA ILE A 361 -4.08 -12.04 -8.18
C ILE A 361 -3.17 -10.82 -8.02
N GLY A 362 -3.39 -9.73 -8.76
CA GLY A 362 -2.60 -8.50 -8.65
C GLY A 362 -2.71 -7.82 -7.28
N ILE A 363 -3.86 -7.94 -6.59
CA ILE A 363 -4.04 -7.43 -5.22
C ILE A 363 -3.23 -8.28 -4.24
N VAL A 364 -3.28 -9.60 -4.42
CA VAL A 364 -2.51 -10.52 -3.58
C VAL A 364 -1.00 -10.32 -3.79
N CYS A 365 -0.54 -10.06 -5.04
CA CYS A 365 0.84 -9.65 -5.31
C CYS A 365 1.26 -8.44 -4.49
N SER A 366 0.46 -7.37 -4.48
CA SER A 366 0.76 -6.17 -3.69
C SER A 366 0.89 -6.49 -2.20
N ARG A 367 -0.08 -7.24 -1.63
CA ARG A 367 -0.06 -7.63 -0.21
C ARG A 367 1.15 -8.48 0.16
N LEU A 368 1.57 -9.39 -0.73
CA LEU A 368 2.76 -10.21 -0.50
C LEU A 368 4.03 -9.37 -0.66
N CYS A 369 4.08 -8.47 -1.65
CA CYS A 369 5.19 -7.54 -1.86
C CYS A 369 5.41 -6.67 -0.61
N ASP A 370 4.35 -6.07 -0.06
CA ASP A 370 4.40 -5.29 1.18
C ASP A 370 4.83 -6.13 2.38
N ARG A 371 4.33 -7.37 2.48
CA ARG A 371 4.61 -8.26 3.60
C ARG A 371 6.04 -8.77 3.61
N TYR A 372 6.58 -9.15 2.44
CA TYR A 372 7.90 -9.78 2.31
C TYR A 372 9.01 -8.80 1.90
N GLY A 373 8.66 -7.59 1.44
CA GLY A 373 9.60 -6.58 0.98
C GLY A 373 10.41 -7.04 -0.23
N CYS A 374 9.79 -7.78 -1.16
CA CYS A 374 10.44 -8.26 -2.37
C CYS A 374 9.46 -8.29 -3.54
N PRO A 375 9.92 -8.32 -4.80
CA PRO A 375 9.08 -8.50 -5.97
C PRO A 375 8.27 -9.80 -5.90
N VAL A 376 7.03 -9.76 -6.40
CA VAL A 376 6.11 -10.90 -6.41
C VAL A 376 5.46 -11.04 -7.77
N VAL A 377 5.45 -12.25 -8.32
CA VAL A 377 4.71 -12.63 -9.52
C VAL A 377 3.78 -13.80 -9.18
N LEU A 378 2.47 -13.61 -9.35
CA LEU A 378 1.48 -14.67 -9.22
C LEU A 378 0.86 -14.97 -10.58
N ILE A 379 0.69 -16.25 -10.89
CA ILE A 379 0.20 -16.73 -12.18
C ILE A 379 -1.03 -17.62 -11.94
N SER A 380 -2.16 -17.24 -12.54
CA SER A 380 -3.35 -18.07 -12.58
C SER A 380 -3.31 -18.94 -13.83
N VAL A 381 -3.34 -20.24 -13.66
CA VAL A 381 -3.36 -21.22 -14.76
C VAL A 381 -4.80 -21.65 -14.98
N ASP A 382 -5.27 -21.58 -16.23
CA ASP A 382 -6.59 -22.05 -16.62
C ASP A 382 -6.59 -23.54 -17.04
N GLU A 383 -7.78 -24.05 -17.42
CA GLU A 383 -7.96 -25.45 -17.82
C GLU A 383 -7.24 -25.80 -19.13
N ASP A 384 -6.97 -24.82 -19.98
CA ASP A 384 -6.25 -24.98 -21.25
C ASP A 384 -4.72 -24.93 -21.06
N GLY A 385 -4.24 -24.74 -19.83
CA GLY A 385 -2.82 -24.66 -19.52
C GLY A 385 -2.21 -23.28 -19.81
N VAL A 386 -3.02 -22.24 -20.01
CA VAL A 386 -2.54 -20.88 -20.21
C VAL A 386 -2.46 -20.18 -18.85
N GLY A 387 -1.29 -19.67 -18.52
CA GLY A 387 -1.02 -18.90 -17.33
C GLY A 387 -1.12 -17.40 -17.56
N LYS A 388 -2.06 -16.72 -16.89
CA LYS A 388 -2.14 -15.26 -16.84
C LYS A 388 -1.55 -14.76 -15.52
N GLY A 389 -0.48 -13.99 -15.60
CA GLY A 389 0.28 -13.51 -14.45
C GLY A 389 0.10 -12.03 -14.18
N SER A 390 0.22 -11.68 -12.92
CA SER A 390 0.36 -10.29 -12.45
C SER A 390 1.54 -10.19 -11.52
N GLY A 391 2.37 -9.17 -11.70
CA GLY A 391 3.53 -8.89 -10.87
C GLY A 391 3.45 -7.54 -10.19
N ARG A 392 4.08 -7.45 -9.03
CA ARG A 392 4.31 -6.22 -8.28
C ARG A 392 5.73 -6.19 -7.77
N SER A 393 6.31 -5.00 -7.71
CA SER A 393 7.71 -4.80 -7.34
C SER A 393 7.88 -3.69 -6.31
N ILE A 394 9.10 -3.58 -5.83
CA ILE A 394 9.59 -2.49 -4.97
C ILE A 394 10.53 -1.59 -5.77
N GLY A 395 10.75 -0.35 -5.29
CA GLY A 395 11.48 0.68 -6.04
C GLY A 395 12.91 0.34 -6.45
N SER A 396 13.54 -0.66 -5.82
CA SER A 396 14.90 -1.11 -6.15
C SER A 396 14.96 -2.21 -7.22
N PHE A 397 13.82 -2.70 -7.73
CA PHE A 397 13.78 -3.78 -8.71
C PHE A 397 12.84 -3.44 -9.87
N ASN A 398 13.40 -3.29 -11.07
CA ASN A 398 12.62 -3.05 -12.28
C ASN A 398 12.03 -4.37 -12.81
N LEU A 399 10.74 -4.58 -12.52
CA LEU A 399 10.03 -5.81 -12.90
C LEU A 399 9.88 -5.93 -14.42
N PHE A 400 9.69 -4.82 -15.14
CA PHE A 400 9.53 -4.84 -16.59
C PHE A 400 10.82 -5.30 -17.27
N GLU A 401 11.99 -4.78 -16.89
CA GLU A 401 13.29 -5.25 -17.40
C GLU A 401 13.53 -6.73 -17.07
N ALA A 402 13.16 -7.16 -15.85
CA ALA A 402 13.27 -8.56 -15.47
C ALA A 402 12.41 -9.48 -16.37
N LEU A 403 11.20 -9.07 -16.72
CA LEU A 403 10.34 -9.81 -17.66
C LEU A 403 10.92 -9.76 -19.09
N THR A 404 11.40 -8.61 -19.53
CA THR A 404 12.05 -8.48 -20.87
C THR A 404 13.22 -9.44 -21.02
N SER A 405 13.99 -9.71 -19.95
CA SER A 405 15.07 -10.71 -19.99
C SER A 405 14.58 -12.16 -20.21
N CYS A 406 13.27 -12.39 -20.16
CA CYS A 406 12.60 -13.67 -20.34
C CYS A 406 11.54 -13.62 -21.47
N GLU A 407 11.60 -12.66 -22.38
CA GLU A 407 10.56 -12.39 -23.39
C GLU A 407 10.21 -13.61 -24.26
N ASP A 408 11.18 -14.49 -24.51
CA ASP A 408 11.02 -15.74 -25.27
C ASP A 408 10.09 -16.79 -24.61
N LEU A 409 9.72 -16.57 -23.33
CA LEU A 409 8.82 -17.43 -22.58
C LEU A 409 7.36 -16.97 -22.65
N PHE A 410 7.10 -15.75 -23.10
CA PHE A 410 5.77 -15.14 -23.05
C PHE A 410 5.07 -15.13 -24.38
N GLU A 411 3.75 -15.34 -24.35
CA GLU A 411 2.88 -15.00 -25.47
C GLU A 411 2.64 -13.47 -25.52
N ARG A 412 2.47 -12.88 -24.35
CA ARG A 412 2.30 -11.42 -24.17
C ARG A 412 2.85 -11.01 -22.82
N TYR A 413 3.47 -9.86 -22.75
CA TYR A 413 3.84 -9.21 -21.49
C TYR A 413 3.83 -7.70 -21.65
N GLY A 414 3.72 -6.98 -20.52
CA GLY A 414 3.72 -5.52 -20.53
C GLY A 414 3.58 -4.95 -19.14
N GLY A 415 3.87 -3.66 -18.99
CA GLY A 415 3.79 -2.96 -17.72
C GLY A 415 4.91 -1.95 -17.54
N HIS A 416 5.22 -1.67 -16.28
CA HIS A 416 6.22 -0.70 -15.84
C HIS A 416 7.11 -1.30 -14.75
N ALA A 417 8.09 -0.54 -14.27
CA ALA A 417 9.06 -0.99 -13.26
C ALA A 417 8.41 -1.62 -12.00
N LEU A 418 7.26 -1.11 -11.54
CA LEU A 418 6.63 -1.54 -10.30
C LEU A 418 5.46 -2.53 -10.48
N ALA A 419 4.90 -2.62 -11.67
CA ALA A 419 3.73 -3.48 -11.94
C ALA A 419 3.74 -3.97 -13.38
N ALA A 420 3.51 -5.27 -13.58
CA ALA A 420 3.48 -5.87 -14.91
C ALA A 420 2.45 -7.00 -14.99
N GLY A 421 2.01 -7.28 -16.21
CA GLY A 421 1.18 -8.41 -16.58
C GLY A 421 1.90 -9.32 -17.58
N LEU A 422 1.56 -10.60 -17.62
CA LEU A 422 2.14 -11.56 -18.54
C LEU A 422 1.16 -12.69 -18.89
N THR A 423 1.38 -13.32 -20.05
CA THR A 423 0.73 -14.57 -20.46
C THR A 423 1.82 -15.57 -20.83
N VAL A 424 1.78 -16.75 -20.22
CA VAL A 424 2.82 -17.80 -20.33
C VAL A 424 2.18 -19.18 -20.32
N GLN A 425 2.71 -20.12 -21.07
CA GLN A 425 2.25 -21.52 -21.04
C GLN A 425 2.67 -22.20 -19.72
N ALA A 426 1.81 -23.07 -19.17
CA ALA A 426 2.01 -23.69 -17.85
C ALA A 426 3.31 -24.48 -17.75
N ASP A 427 3.73 -25.15 -18.83
CA ASP A 427 4.98 -25.91 -18.91
C ASP A 427 6.25 -25.05 -18.89
N ARG A 428 6.12 -23.73 -19.15
CA ARG A 428 7.22 -22.75 -19.13
C ARG A 428 7.37 -22.03 -17.80
N ILE A 429 6.42 -22.20 -16.86
CA ILE A 429 6.40 -21.44 -15.60
C ILE A 429 7.62 -21.75 -14.72
N GLU A 430 8.07 -23.01 -14.68
CA GLU A 430 9.24 -23.36 -13.87
C GLU A 430 10.53 -22.73 -14.42
N GLU A 431 10.68 -22.70 -15.74
CA GLU A 431 11.79 -22.01 -16.39
C GLU A 431 11.76 -20.51 -16.10
N LEU A 432 10.58 -19.88 -16.18
CA LEU A 432 10.38 -18.48 -15.83
C LEU A 432 10.82 -18.21 -14.37
N ARG A 433 10.39 -19.06 -13.43
CA ARG A 433 10.77 -18.96 -12.01
C ARG A 433 12.28 -18.98 -11.82
N MET A 434 12.97 -19.92 -12.45
CA MET A 434 14.43 -20.03 -12.37
C MET A 434 15.13 -18.80 -12.95
N ARG A 435 14.70 -18.30 -14.12
CA ARG A 435 15.30 -17.13 -14.77
C ARG A 435 15.09 -15.86 -13.96
N LEU A 436 13.89 -15.61 -13.45
CA LEU A 436 13.60 -14.44 -12.61
C LEU A 436 14.35 -14.47 -11.28
N ARG A 437 14.52 -15.66 -10.65
CA ARG A 437 15.37 -15.81 -9.45
C ARG A 437 16.81 -15.45 -9.76
N LYS A 438 17.36 -15.99 -10.83
CA LYS A 438 18.74 -15.68 -11.26
C LYS A 438 18.92 -14.20 -11.59
N TYR A 439 17.94 -13.56 -12.25
CA TYR A 439 17.95 -12.14 -12.52
C TYR A 439 17.97 -11.34 -11.20
N ALA A 440 17.09 -11.67 -10.25
CA ALA A 440 17.05 -10.99 -8.96
C ALA A 440 18.33 -11.18 -8.14
N GLU A 441 18.99 -12.36 -8.21
CA GLU A 441 20.28 -12.60 -7.55
C GLU A 441 21.37 -11.62 -7.99
N THR A 442 21.38 -11.26 -9.28
CA THR A 442 22.42 -10.43 -9.90
C THR A 442 22.12 -8.93 -9.88
N HIS A 443 20.85 -8.53 -9.79
CA HIS A 443 20.45 -7.14 -9.97
C HIS A 443 19.98 -6.44 -8.70
N VAL A 444 19.77 -7.18 -7.59
CA VAL A 444 19.37 -6.56 -6.33
C VAL A 444 20.07 -7.22 -5.14
N THR A 445 20.47 -6.43 -4.17
CA THR A 445 21.05 -6.89 -2.90
C THR A 445 19.97 -7.04 -1.83
N MET A 446 20.22 -7.87 -0.79
CA MET A 446 19.31 -7.98 0.34
C MET A 446 19.11 -6.65 1.09
N ALA A 447 20.11 -5.80 1.12
CA ALA A 447 20.04 -4.48 1.74
C ALA A 447 19.07 -3.52 1.02
N GLU A 448 18.98 -3.62 -0.30
CA GLU A 448 18.04 -2.84 -1.12
C GLU A 448 16.59 -3.31 -0.98
N LEU A 449 16.38 -4.56 -0.56
CA LEU A 449 15.07 -5.13 -0.27
C LEU A 449 14.53 -4.76 1.14
N VAL A 450 15.33 -4.07 1.97
CA VAL A 450 14.88 -3.61 3.29
C VAL A 450 13.96 -2.41 3.13
N PRO A 451 12.68 -2.48 3.50
CA PRO A 451 11.77 -1.35 3.39
C PRO A 451 12.24 -0.17 4.22
N GLN A 452 12.11 1.03 3.70
CA GLN A 452 12.40 2.26 4.45
C GLN A 452 11.12 2.82 5.07
N LEU A 453 11.22 3.29 6.31
CA LEU A 453 10.18 4.07 6.97
C LEU A 453 10.69 5.51 7.15
N HIS A 454 10.12 6.43 6.41
CA HIS A 454 10.41 7.86 6.57
C HIS A 454 9.64 8.41 7.75
N ILE A 455 10.34 9.09 8.65
CA ILE A 455 9.81 9.67 9.88
C ILE A 455 10.05 11.17 9.82
N ASP A 456 8.98 11.96 9.92
CA ASP A 456 9.02 13.42 9.78
C ASP A 456 9.78 14.07 10.94
N CYS A 457 9.57 13.63 12.18
CA CYS A 457 10.38 14.12 13.31
C CYS A 457 10.30 13.22 14.56
N MET A 458 11.30 13.35 15.43
CA MET A 458 11.23 12.85 16.78
C MET A 458 10.41 13.79 17.66
N VAL A 459 9.57 13.20 18.52
CA VAL A 459 8.70 13.96 19.43
C VAL A 459 9.01 13.61 20.90
N GLN A 460 8.73 14.56 21.79
CA GLN A 460 8.78 14.38 23.23
C GLN A 460 7.36 14.26 23.79
N PRO A 461 7.17 13.66 24.98
CA PRO A 461 5.85 13.49 25.61
C PRO A 461 5.05 14.79 25.76
N GLU A 462 5.71 15.93 25.89
CA GLU A 462 5.10 17.27 26.04
C GLU A 462 4.41 17.75 24.77
N TRP A 463 4.86 17.27 23.61
CA TRP A 463 4.29 17.65 22.30
C TRP A 463 2.99 16.92 21.99
N LEU A 464 2.71 15.80 22.68
CA LEU A 464 1.54 14.96 22.43
C LEU A 464 0.31 15.49 23.19
N THR A 465 -0.11 16.71 22.86
CA THR A 465 -1.34 17.34 23.36
C THR A 465 -2.45 17.27 22.30
N GLN A 466 -3.71 17.33 22.74
CA GLN A 466 -4.84 17.34 21.80
C GLN A 466 -4.74 18.51 20.83
N GLU A 467 -4.37 19.70 21.31
CA GLU A 467 -4.19 20.91 20.50
C GLU A 467 -3.16 20.73 19.39
N ASN A 468 -1.97 20.19 19.71
CA ASN A 468 -0.93 19.94 18.72
C ASN A 468 -1.38 18.91 17.67
N ILE A 469 -2.09 17.87 18.08
CA ILE A 469 -2.55 16.83 17.15
C ILE A 469 -3.67 17.37 16.25
N GLU A 470 -4.61 18.13 16.81
CA GLU A 470 -5.65 18.80 16.01
C GLU A 470 -5.08 19.78 14.98
N SER A 471 -3.98 20.44 15.33
CA SER A 471 -3.31 21.37 14.42
C SER A 471 -2.72 20.70 13.18
N LEU A 472 -2.44 19.38 13.23
CA LEU A 472 -1.98 18.61 12.07
C LEU A 472 -3.05 18.50 10.97
N SER A 473 -4.31 18.79 11.29
CA SER A 473 -5.42 18.75 10.31
C SER A 473 -5.24 19.73 9.14
N VAL A 474 -4.44 20.79 9.30
CA VAL A 474 -4.11 21.71 8.20
C VAL A 474 -3.30 21.04 7.09
N LEU A 475 -2.60 19.94 7.41
CA LEU A 475 -1.83 19.16 6.45
C LEU A 475 -2.73 18.27 5.55
N GLU A 476 -3.97 18.01 5.96
CA GLU A 476 -4.94 17.25 5.14
C GLU A 476 -5.35 18.02 3.86
N PRO A 477 -5.78 17.30 2.80
CA PRO A 477 -5.92 15.84 2.67
C PRO A 477 -4.57 15.12 2.48
N TYR A 478 -4.44 13.93 3.10
CA TYR A 478 -3.27 13.08 2.93
C TYR A 478 -3.40 12.18 1.70
N GLY A 479 -2.26 11.76 1.15
CA GLY A 479 -2.17 10.86 0.01
C GLY A 479 -0.76 10.83 -0.60
N MET A 480 -0.65 10.48 -1.86
CA MET A 480 0.64 10.45 -2.58
C MET A 480 1.30 11.84 -2.54
N LYS A 481 2.60 11.92 -2.31
CA LYS A 481 3.40 13.14 -2.09
C LYS A 481 2.95 14.05 -0.93
N ASN A 482 1.89 13.70 -0.21
CA ASN A 482 1.49 14.32 1.04
C ASN A 482 1.08 13.25 2.04
N ALA A 483 2.01 12.39 2.42
CA ALA A 483 1.75 11.30 3.35
C ALA A 483 1.31 11.82 4.73
N GLU A 484 0.51 11.00 5.45
CA GLU A 484 0.20 11.26 6.84
C GLU A 484 1.50 11.30 7.66
N PRO A 485 1.70 12.30 8.55
CA PRO A 485 2.94 12.45 9.29
C PRO A 485 3.26 11.23 10.16
N VAL A 486 4.51 10.77 10.09
CA VAL A 486 5.06 9.72 10.96
C VAL A 486 5.98 10.36 11.99
N PHE A 487 5.72 10.06 13.24
CA PHE A 487 6.49 10.53 14.38
C PHE A 487 7.25 9.37 15.03
N CYS A 488 8.32 9.68 15.75
CA CYS A 488 9.08 8.70 16.50
C CYS A 488 9.30 9.19 17.94
N MET A 489 9.18 8.27 18.88
CA MET A 489 9.58 8.50 20.28
C MET A 489 10.51 7.36 20.71
N LYS A 490 11.68 7.75 21.23
CA LYS A 490 12.71 6.81 21.65
C LYS A 490 12.62 6.45 23.13
N ASN A 491 13.11 5.24 23.44
CA ASN A 491 13.27 4.75 24.82
C ASN A 491 11.94 4.77 25.61
N MET A 492 10.89 4.20 25.03
CA MET A 492 9.61 3.96 25.71
C MET A 492 9.62 2.60 26.37
N THR A 493 9.12 2.49 27.60
CA THR A 493 8.97 1.20 28.28
C THR A 493 7.64 0.56 27.91
N VAL A 494 7.64 -0.70 27.50
CA VAL A 494 6.43 -1.50 27.26
C VAL A 494 5.86 -1.93 28.60
N GLU A 495 4.73 -1.37 29.01
CA GLU A 495 4.05 -1.71 30.27
C GLU A 495 3.13 -2.92 30.12
N GLU A 496 2.35 -2.96 29.02
CA GLU A 496 1.36 -4.01 28.77
C GLU A 496 1.19 -4.29 27.29
N ILE A 497 0.99 -5.56 26.96
CA ILE A 497 0.67 -6.05 25.60
C ILE A 497 -0.67 -6.76 25.63
N THR A 498 -1.70 -6.19 25.01
CA THR A 498 -3.04 -6.76 24.97
C THR A 498 -3.39 -7.19 23.54
N PRO A 499 -3.59 -8.50 23.25
CA PRO A 499 -4.08 -8.98 21.95
C PRO A 499 -5.50 -8.46 21.64
N LEU A 500 -5.74 -8.11 20.38
CA LEU A 500 -7.03 -7.66 19.87
C LEU A 500 -7.49 -8.53 18.68
N SER A 501 -8.82 -8.65 18.51
CA SER A 501 -9.44 -9.31 17.35
C SER A 501 -8.87 -10.72 17.07
N SER A 502 -8.84 -11.57 18.10
CA SER A 502 -8.27 -12.94 18.03
C SER A 502 -6.80 -12.96 17.60
N ASP A 503 -6.00 -12.10 18.22
CA ASP A 503 -4.55 -11.94 18.01
C ASP A 503 -4.14 -11.47 16.58
N ARG A 504 -5.04 -10.77 15.88
CA ARG A 504 -4.71 -10.15 14.59
C ARG A 504 -4.09 -8.76 14.73
N HIS A 505 -4.24 -8.13 15.87
CA HIS A 505 -3.74 -6.80 16.22
C HIS A 505 -3.30 -6.79 17.68
N VAL A 506 -2.50 -5.82 18.06
CA VAL A 506 -2.12 -5.62 19.47
C VAL A 506 -2.36 -4.19 19.93
N ARG A 507 -2.76 -4.04 21.18
CA ARG A 507 -2.71 -2.78 21.90
C ARG A 507 -1.52 -2.81 22.84
N LEU A 508 -0.70 -1.76 22.79
CA LEU A 508 0.43 -1.55 23.67
C LEU A 508 0.12 -0.42 24.63
N SER A 509 0.48 -0.59 25.90
CA SER A 509 0.62 0.50 26.85
C SER A 509 2.10 0.85 26.95
N LEU A 510 2.47 2.04 26.49
CA LEU A 510 3.84 2.52 26.43
C LEU A 510 4.04 3.66 27.44
N ILE A 511 5.13 3.64 28.19
CA ILE A 511 5.47 4.67 29.19
C ILE A 511 6.72 5.43 28.75
N LYS A 512 6.68 6.76 28.82
CA LYS A 512 7.84 7.63 28.65
C LYS A 512 7.74 8.81 29.64
N ASP A 513 8.79 9.04 30.39
CA ASP A 513 8.89 10.15 31.39
C ASP A 513 7.66 10.24 32.30
N GLY A 514 7.19 9.08 32.79
CA GLY A 514 6.01 8.97 33.66
C GLY A 514 4.65 9.15 32.99
N LYS A 515 4.59 9.48 31.70
CA LYS A 515 3.36 9.56 30.93
C LYS A 515 3.07 8.22 30.24
N ARG A 516 1.79 7.82 30.22
CA ARG A 516 1.31 6.59 29.59
C ARG A 516 0.62 6.92 28.27
N PHE A 517 0.94 6.16 27.22
CA PHE A 517 0.39 6.29 25.88
C PHE A 517 -0.27 4.97 25.47
N SER A 518 -1.52 5.04 24.98
CA SER A 518 -2.18 3.92 24.32
C SER A 518 -1.77 3.88 22.87
N ALA A 519 -1.28 2.74 22.42
CA ALA A 519 -0.83 2.52 21.07
C ALA A 519 -1.52 1.28 20.46
N ILE A 520 -1.93 1.34 19.20
CA ILE A 520 -2.50 0.19 18.47
C ILE A 520 -1.58 -0.15 17.31
N TRP A 521 -1.23 -1.43 17.19
CA TRP A 521 -0.50 -1.96 16.05
C TRP A 521 -1.38 -2.94 15.27
N PHE A 522 -1.79 -2.52 14.10
CA PHE A 522 -2.62 -3.32 13.22
C PHE A 522 -1.82 -4.34 12.43
N GLY A 523 -2.41 -5.51 12.16
CA GLY A 523 -1.84 -6.52 11.29
C GLY A 523 -0.74 -7.40 11.91
N ILE A 524 -0.46 -7.25 13.21
CA ILE A 524 0.50 -8.08 13.94
C ILE A 524 -0.15 -8.65 15.19
N GLY A 525 0.04 -9.95 15.43
CA GLY A 525 -0.35 -10.58 16.69
C GLY A 525 0.75 -10.48 17.75
N ALA A 526 0.40 -10.67 19.01
CA ALA A 526 1.37 -10.66 20.11
C ALA A 526 2.50 -11.68 19.89
N GLY A 527 2.19 -12.80 19.22
CA GLY A 527 3.17 -13.80 18.82
C GLY A 527 4.24 -13.33 17.83
N GLY A 528 3.99 -12.25 17.09
CA GLY A 528 4.91 -11.69 16.08
C GLY A 528 5.85 -10.60 16.61
N LEU A 529 5.71 -10.15 17.86
CA LEU A 529 6.52 -9.07 18.42
C LEU A 529 7.94 -9.55 18.74
N GLY A 530 8.92 -8.69 18.50
CA GLY A 530 10.33 -8.91 18.85
C GLY A 530 10.69 -8.53 20.29
N PHE A 531 9.73 -8.09 21.10
CA PHE A 531 9.89 -7.59 22.46
C PHE A 531 8.75 -8.09 23.37
N VAL A 532 8.91 -7.88 24.67
CA VAL A 532 7.95 -8.25 25.72
C VAL A 532 7.73 -7.10 26.68
N GLU A 533 6.78 -7.25 27.60
CA GLU A 533 6.56 -6.30 28.70
C GLU A 533 7.84 -6.11 29.53
N GLY A 534 8.14 -4.87 29.89
CA GLY A 534 9.36 -4.46 30.58
C GLY A 534 10.50 -4.03 29.65
N ASN A 535 10.49 -4.39 28.36
CA ASN A 535 11.53 -3.93 27.43
C ASN A 535 11.40 -2.44 27.12
N THR A 536 12.52 -1.84 26.76
CA THR A 536 12.60 -0.48 26.26
C THR A 536 12.65 -0.49 24.73
N VAL A 537 11.75 0.25 24.10
CA VAL A 537 11.55 0.27 22.64
C VAL A 537 11.56 1.69 22.09
N ASP A 538 11.92 1.82 20.83
CA ASP A 538 11.70 2.99 20.02
C ASP A 538 10.43 2.73 19.18
N ALA A 539 9.46 3.64 19.18
CA ALA A 539 8.21 3.50 18.46
C ALA A 539 8.04 4.56 17.37
N ALA A 540 7.67 4.15 16.16
CA ALA A 540 7.26 5.02 15.07
C ALA A 540 5.74 4.89 14.89
N PHE A 541 5.03 6.04 14.78
CA PHE A 541 3.58 6.07 14.83
C PHE A 541 2.97 7.29 14.14
N HIS A 542 1.71 7.16 13.74
CA HIS A 542 0.81 8.29 13.48
C HIS A 542 0.12 8.74 14.77
N LEU A 543 -0.33 9.97 14.80
CA LEU A 543 -1.02 10.60 15.93
C LEU A 543 -2.50 10.79 15.62
N GLU A 544 -3.36 10.24 16.46
CA GLU A 544 -4.81 10.36 16.34
C GLU A 544 -5.45 10.83 17.66
N ILE A 545 -6.61 11.48 17.56
CA ILE A 545 -7.49 11.72 18.70
C ILE A 545 -8.56 10.62 18.69
N ASN A 546 -8.45 9.70 19.63
CA ASN A 546 -9.50 8.71 19.86
C ASN A 546 -10.61 9.30 20.73
N GLU A 547 -11.84 9.20 20.26
CA GLU A 547 -13.02 9.59 21.01
C GLU A 547 -13.83 8.33 21.39
N PHE A 548 -13.87 8.04 22.68
CA PHE A 548 -14.61 6.90 23.19
C PHE A 548 -15.50 7.33 24.37
N ARG A 549 -16.81 7.14 24.26
CA ARG A 549 -17.82 7.51 25.26
C ARG A 549 -17.71 8.98 25.71
N GLY A 550 -17.47 9.89 24.76
CA GLY A 550 -17.32 11.33 25.01
C GLY A 550 -16.01 11.74 25.67
N ARG A 551 -15.06 10.81 25.84
CA ARG A 551 -13.68 11.12 26.28
C ARG A 551 -12.76 11.13 25.10
N ARG A 552 -12.02 12.22 24.95
CA ARG A 552 -11.01 12.38 23.89
C ARG A 552 -9.62 12.15 24.47
N SER A 553 -8.84 11.31 23.84
CA SER A 553 -7.49 10.95 24.27
C SER A 553 -6.57 10.78 23.06
N VAL A 554 -5.28 11.06 23.29
CA VAL A 554 -4.24 10.81 22.29
C VAL A 554 -4.05 9.30 22.15
N GLN A 555 -4.07 8.82 20.91
CA GLN A 555 -3.77 7.45 20.53
C GLN A 555 -2.65 7.42 19.51
N LEU A 556 -1.73 6.47 19.67
CA LEU A 556 -0.66 6.21 18.73
C LEU A 556 -1.08 5.06 17.82
N THR A 557 -1.07 5.28 16.51
CA THR A 557 -1.26 4.20 15.53
C THR A 557 0.13 3.78 15.03
N ILE A 558 0.59 2.59 15.47
CA ILE A 558 1.95 2.13 15.26
C ILE A 558 2.23 1.79 13.80
N CYS A 559 3.31 2.34 13.26
CA CYS A 559 3.89 2.00 11.96
C CYS A 559 4.99 0.95 12.07
N ASP A 560 5.81 1.04 13.13
CA ASP A 560 6.88 0.10 13.45
C ASP A 560 7.38 0.30 14.88
N VAL A 561 7.94 -0.76 15.47
CA VAL A 561 8.59 -0.71 16.79
C VAL A 561 9.90 -1.47 16.73
N GLN A 562 10.96 -0.86 17.22
CA GLN A 562 12.28 -1.46 17.33
C GLN A 562 12.72 -1.46 18.80
N LEU A 563 13.56 -2.43 19.17
CA LEU A 563 14.22 -2.37 20.47
C LEU A 563 15.11 -1.13 20.53
N SER A 564 15.19 -0.53 21.70
CA SER A 564 16.08 0.62 21.90
C SER A 564 17.56 0.20 21.83
N ASP A 565 18.43 1.17 21.56
CA ASP A 565 19.88 0.96 21.51
C ASP A 565 20.45 0.32 22.80
N CYS A 566 19.86 0.61 23.94
CA CYS A 566 20.31 0.02 25.21
C CYS A 566 20.02 -1.49 25.31
N GLU A 567 18.88 -1.95 24.79
CA GLU A 567 18.53 -3.38 24.72
C GLU A 567 19.45 -4.10 23.72
N HIS A 568 19.69 -3.50 22.56
CA HIS A 568 20.61 -4.05 21.57
C HIS A 568 22.05 -4.16 22.09
N LEU A 569 22.56 -3.15 22.79
CA LEU A 569 23.87 -3.19 23.38
C LEU A 569 24.00 -4.24 24.49
N ALA A 570 22.93 -4.45 25.27
CA ALA A 570 22.89 -5.51 26.28
C ALA A 570 22.99 -6.90 25.61
N ASP A 571 22.18 -7.15 24.58
CA ASP A 571 22.24 -8.41 23.83
C ASP A 571 23.60 -8.64 23.16
N GLN A 572 24.17 -7.62 22.52
CA GLN A 572 25.50 -7.72 21.87
C GLN A 572 26.61 -8.08 22.86
N LYS A 573 26.60 -7.52 24.07
CA LYS A 573 27.57 -7.88 25.10
C LYS A 573 27.49 -9.37 25.45
N ILE A 574 26.30 -9.89 25.62
CA ILE A 574 26.08 -11.31 25.93
C ILE A 574 26.44 -12.21 24.73
N LEU A 575 26.09 -11.80 23.48
CA LEU A 575 26.47 -12.52 22.28
C LEU A 575 27.98 -12.57 22.09
N ASN A 576 28.72 -11.50 22.42
CA ASN A 576 30.16 -11.50 22.36
C ASN A 576 30.77 -12.52 23.36
N LEU A 577 30.22 -12.66 24.58
CA LEU A 577 30.63 -13.70 25.52
C LEU A 577 30.36 -15.10 24.94
N TYR A 578 29.20 -15.34 24.36
CA TYR A 578 28.86 -16.60 23.71
C TYR A 578 29.82 -16.90 22.55
N ASN A 579 30.11 -15.93 21.67
CA ASN A 579 31.06 -16.10 20.56
C ASN A 579 32.47 -16.41 21.08
N THR A 580 32.90 -15.78 22.20
CA THR A 580 34.18 -16.09 22.85
C THR A 580 34.21 -17.55 23.30
N LEU A 581 33.14 -18.05 23.92
CA LEU A 581 33.00 -19.46 24.31
C LEU A 581 33.11 -20.40 23.07
N MET A 582 32.42 -20.09 22.00
CA MET A 582 32.40 -20.95 20.80
C MET A 582 33.74 -20.94 20.02
N GLN A 583 34.63 -20.00 20.32
CA GLN A 583 36.01 -19.93 19.81
C GLN A 583 37.05 -20.45 20.80
N ASP A 584 36.62 -21.22 21.82
CA ASP A 584 37.46 -21.73 22.89
C ASP A 584 38.23 -20.62 23.66
N GLY A 585 37.71 -19.38 23.65
CA GLY A 585 38.31 -18.25 24.35
C GLY A 585 38.05 -18.30 25.85
N PRO A 586 38.93 -17.69 26.66
CA PRO A 586 38.77 -17.67 28.12
C PRO A 586 37.63 -16.76 28.56
N LEU A 587 36.77 -17.27 29.44
CA LEU A 587 35.74 -16.50 30.16
C LEU A 587 36.08 -16.48 31.65
N THR A 588 35.78 -15.38 32.32
CA THR A 588 35.82 -15.35 33.80
C THR A 588 34.68 -16.18 34.37
N ALA A 589 34.81 -16.67 35.60
CA ALA A 589 33.75 -17.43 36.24
C ALA A 589 32.39 -16.68 36.29
N ARG A 590 32.43 -15.35 36.39
CA ARG A 590 31.23 -14.50 36.37
C ARG A 590 30.59 -14.49 34.98
N GLU A 591 31.35 -14.38 33.91
CA GLU A 591 30.88 -14.39 32.51
C GLU A 591 30.34 -15.77 32.15
N ALA A 592 31.03 -16.83 32.50
CA ALA A 592 30.54 -18.21 32.29
C ALA A 592 29.19 -18.45 32.98
N ARG A 593 28.97 -17.95 34.22
CA ARG A 593 27.68 -18.05 34.90
C ARG A 593 26.56 -17.29 34.19
N LEU A 594 26.83 -16.21 33.47
CA LEU A 594 25.82 -15.49 32.68
C LEU A 594 25.32 -16.32 31.51
N LEU A 595 26.15 -17.21 30.98
CA LEU A 595 25.82 -18.09 29.84
C LEU A 595 25.31 -19.47 30.28
N LEU A 596 25.62 -19.92 31.51
CA LEU A 596 25.30 -21.26 31.97
C LEU A 596 23.81 -21.44 32.28
N PRO A 597 23.06 -22.25 31.50
CA PRO A 597 21.66 -22.56 31.80
C PRO A 597 21.55 -23.63 32.87
N ASP A 598 20.55 -23.51 33.74
CA ASP A 598 20.15 -24.61 34.63
C ASP A 598 19.17 -25.56 33.89
N ARG A 599 18.83 -26.69 34.54
CA ARG A 599 17.90 -27.67 34.00
C ARG A 599 16.51 -27.07 33.70
N LYS A 600 16.07 -26.08 34.49
CA LYS A 600 14.76 -25.45 34.30
C LYS A 600 14.79 -24.47 33.10
N ASP A 601 15.93 -23.85 32.82
CA ASP A 601 16.13 -23.03 31.63
C ASP A 601 16.03 -23.87 30.37
N LEU A 602 16.73 -25.02 30.34
CA LEU A 602 16.64 -25.98 29.23
C LEU A 602 15.20 -26.45 29.00
N VAL A 603 14.47 -26.80 30.06
CA VAL A 603 13.06 -27.22 29.95
C VAL A 603 12.17 -26.08 29.41
N ALA A 604 12.39 -24.85 29.87
CA ALA A 604 11.63 -23.67 29.41
C ALA A 604 11.83 -23.41 27.92
N VAL A 605 13.10 -23.41 27.45
CA VAL A 605 13.43 -23.24 26.03
C VAL A 605 12.85 -24.37 25.19
N TRP A 606 13.06 -25.63 25.60
CA TRP A 606 12.55 -26.78 24.88
C TRP A 606 11.02 -26.75 24.71
N ARG A 607 10.30 -26.53 25.81
CA ARG A 607 8.83 -26.43 25.81
C ARG A 607 8.34 -25.33 24.87
N HIS A 608 8.98 -24.16 24.91
CA HIS A 608 8.59 -23.05 24.06
C HIS A 608 8.82 -23.36 22.59
N VAL A 609 10.00 -23.90 22.23
CA VAL A 609 10.33 -24.26 20.84
C VAL A 609 9.37 -25.32 20.30
N THR A 610 9.09 -26.38 21.08
CA THR A 610 8.21 -27.47 20.62
C THR A 610 6.74 -27.06 20.54
N CYS A 611 6.27 -26.18 21.41
CA CYS A 611 4.88 -25.67 21.36
C CYS A 611 4.63 -24.68 20.22
N ARG A 612 5.66 -24.01 19.74
CA ARG A 612 5.54 -22.94 18.71
C ARG A 612 6.01 -23.41 17.31
N ALA A 613 6.67 -24.55 17.22
CA ALA A 613 7.08 -25.10 15.93
C ALA A 613 5.83 -25.53 15.11
N GLU A 614 5.72 -25.03 13.90
CA GLU A 614 4.74 -25.45 12.91
C GLU A 614 5.41 -26.44 11.94
N ASP A 615 4.83 -27.61 11.74
CA ASP A 615 5.43 -28.71 10.95
C ASP A 615 6.90 -29.02 11.35
N GLY A 616 7.20 -28.92 12.65
CA GLY A 616 8.54 -29.15 13.19
C GLY A 616 9.54 -28.02 12.92
N ARG A 617 9.12 -26.87 12.42
CA ARG A 617 9.98 -25.71 12.11
C ARG A 617 9.56 -24.50 12.90
N LEU A 618 10.56 -23.74 13.38
CA LEU A 618 10.37 -22.44 14.03
C LEU A 618 11.37 -21.46 13.43
N SER A 619 10.86 -20.32 12.91
CA SER A 619 11.69 -19.22 12.44
C SER A 619 11.29 -17.95 13.17
N VAL A 620 12.22 -17.36 13.92
CA VAL A 620 11.99 -16.18 14.77
C VAL A 620 13.20 -15.25 14.74
N PRO A 621 13.03 -13.93 14.98
CA PRO A 621 14.16 -13.05 15.25
C PRO A 621 14.96 -13.56 16.48
N ASP A 622 16.28 -13.46 16.42
CA ASP A 622 17.20 -14.04 17.43
C ASP A 622 16.85 -13.64 18.85
N GLY A 623 16.85 -12.35 19.15
CA GLY A 623 16.58 -11.84 20.49
C GLY A 623 15.12 -11.98 20.94
N ALA A 624 14.17 -12.17 20.02
CA ALA A 624 12.76 -12.30 20.36
C ALA A 624 12.46 -13.60 21.12
N LEU A 625 13.14 -14.69 20.77
CA LEU A 625 12.93 -15.99 21.40
C LEU A 625 13.40 -15.97 22.85
N SER A 626 14.60 -15.46 23.13
CA SER A 626 15.15 -15.39 24.50
C SER A 626 14.25 -14.55 25.42
N ARG A 627 13.82 -13.36 24.98
CA ARG A 627 12.95 -12.47 25.76
C ARG A 627 11.61 -13.11 26.03
N ARG A 628 11.01 -13.76 25.03
CA ARG A 628 9.72 -14.41 25.18
C ARG A 628 9.77 -15.59 26.14
N VAL A 629 10.79 -16.46 26.01
CA VAL A 629 10.99 -17.58 26.94
C VAL A 629 11.26 -17.07 28.35
N ALA A 630 12.07 -16.03 28.51
CA ALA A 630 12.33 -15.39 29.80
C ALA A 630 11.03 -14.85 30.42
N TRP A 631 10.22 -14.13 29.68
CA TRP A 631 8.96 -13.55 30.14
C TRP A 631 7.92 -14.61 30.52
N GLU A 632 7.66 -15.60 29.63
CA GLU A 632 6.69 -16.67 29.88
C GLU A 632 7.09 -17.58 31.05
N SER A 633 8.38 -17.89 31.18
CA SER A 633 8.89 -18.77 32.23
C SER A 633 9.21 -18.03 33.54
N ARG A 634 9.22 -16.69 33.52
CA ARG A 634 9.68 -15.81 34.59
C ARG A 634 11.11 -16.16 35.10
N ARG A 635 11.99 -16.44 34.12
CA ARG A 635 13.37 -16.83 34.33
C ARG A 635 14.32 -15.86 33.65
N ASP A 636 15.56 -15.76 34.19
CA ASP A 636 16.62 -14.97 33.58
C ASP A 636 17.26 -15.75 32.41
N ILE A 637 16.62 -15.74 31.26
CA ILE A 637 17.10 -16.38 30.03
C ILE A 637 17.49 -15.26 29.05
N ASN A 638 18.76 -14.90 29.05
CA ASN A 638 19.34 -13.98 28.08
C ASN A 638 19.63 -14.71 26.75
N ILE A 639 20.01 -13.95 25.71
CA ILE A 639 20.27 -14.49 24.37
C ILE A 639 21.42 -15.52 24.35
N GLY A 640 22.47 -15.35 25.17
CA GLY A 640 23.57 -16.32 25.29
C GLY A 640 23.14 -17.65 25.91
N LYS A 641 22.38 -17.62 27.01
CA LYS A 641 21.79 -18.84 27.59
C LYS A 641 20.88 -19.56 26.60
N LEU A 642 20.10 -18.80 25.77
CA LEU A 642 19.28 -19.40 24.72
C LEU A 642 20.16 -20.18 23.75
N PHE A 643 21.21 -19.56 23.20
CA PHE A 643 22.09 -20.25 22.24
C PHE A 643 22.76 -21.49 22.85
N VAL A 644 23.24 -21.40 24.09
CA VAL A 644 23.77 -22.57 24.79
C VAL A 644 22.70 -23.67 24.91
N CYS A 645 21.46 -23.34 25.24
CA CYS A 645 20.37 -24.34 25.25
C CYS A 645 20.17 -25.00 23.87
N LEU A 646 20.22 -24.22 22.79
CA LEU A 646 20.08 -24.72 21.43
C LEU A 646 21.25 -25.62 21.02
N ASP A 647 22.49 -25.28 21.40
CA ASP A 647 23.66 -26.12 21.19
C ASP A 647 23.52 -27.47 21.91
N VAL A 648 23.10 -27.45 23.18
CA VAL A 648 22.80 -28.66 23.95
C VAL A 648 21.76 -29.54 23.22
N PHE A 649 20.71 -28.95 22.71
CA PHE A 649 19.70 -29.71 21.97
C PHE A 649 20.22 -30.23 20.63
N GLN A 650 21.09 -29.48 19.95
CA GLN A 650 21.73 -29.91 18.69
C GLN A 650 22.73 -31.03 18.94
N GLU A 651 23.59 -30.91 19.95
CA GLU A 651 24.52 -31.97 20.40
C GLU A 651 23.78 -33.26 20.76
N SER A 652 22.62 -33.14 21.40
CA SER A 652 21.76 -34.27 21.76
C SER A 652 20.91 -34.82 20.60
N GLY A 653 21.05 -34.26 19.38
CA GLY A 653 20.34 -34.72 18.19
C GLY A 653 18.85 -34.36 18.15
N LEU A 654 18.37 -33.49 19.01
CA LEU A 654 16.95 -33.12 19.12
C LEU A 654 16.52 -32.07 18.08
N ILE A 655 17.44 -31.18 17.70
CA ILE A 655 17.20 -30.13 16.70
C ILE A 655 18.37 -30.01 15.72
N SER A 656 18.15 -29.30 14.65
CA SER A 656 19.20 -28.55 13.97
C SER A 656 18.77 -27.08 13.90
N TYR A 657 19.70 -26.18 14.12
CA TYR A 657 19.42 -24.76 13.99
C TYR A 657 20.53 -24.07 13.23
N HIS A 658 20.18 -22.97 12.59
CA HIS A 658 21.14 -22.04 12.01
C HIS A 658 20.66 -20.62 12.21
N PHE A 659 21.63 -19.74 12.36
CA PHE A 659 21.41 -18.30 12.50
C PHE A 659 21.92 -17.59 11.27
N LYS A 660 21.07 -16.77 10.65
CA LYS A 660 21.42 -15.98 9.49
C LYS A 660 20.62 -14.67 9.48
N GLU A 661 21.32 -13.56 9.34
CA GLU A 661 20.73 -12.23 9.16
C GLU A 661 19.67 -11.85 10.21
N GLY A 662 19.95 -12.11 11.49
CA GLY A 662 19.06 -11.78 12.59
C GLY A 662 17.87 -12.73 12.77
N MET A 663 17.78 -13.82 11.97
CA MET A 663 16.75 -14.85 12.09
C MET A 663 17.34 -16.18 12.56
N LEU A 664 16.72 -16.73 13.58
CA LEU A 664 16.99 -18.05 14.12
C LEU A 664 16.02 -19.05 13.52
N ASN A 665 16.54 -20.03 12.78
CA ASN A 665 15.76 -21.09 12.14
C ASN A 665 16.04 -22.41 12.86
N ILE A 666 15.03 -23.02 13.48
CA ILE A 666 15.11 -24.26 14.25
C ILE A 666 14.26 -25.32 13.55
N LEU A 667 14.85 -26.50 13.34
CA LEU A 667 14.17 -27.69 12.83
C LEU A 667 14.20 -28.77 13.91
N LEU A 668 13.03 -29.20 14.37
CA LEU A 668 12.88 -30.34 15.30
C LEU A 668 13.19 -31.63 14.57
N LYS A 669 14.00 -32.48 15.19
CA LYS A 669 14.29 -33.84 14.68
C LYS A 669 13.41 -34.86 15.38
N PRO A 670 12.95 -35.91 14.69
CA PRO A 670 12.21 -37.00 15.32
C PRO A 670 13.06 -37.63 16.44
N HIS A 671 12.49 -37.77 17.64
CA HIS A 671 13.16 -38.38 18.77
C HIS A 671 12.18 -39.21 19.59
N GLU A 672 12.56 -40.40 19.95
CA GLU A 672 11.77 -41.31 20.80
C GLU A 672 12.36 -41.33 22.22
N GLY A 673 11.52 -41.03 23.20
CA GLY A 673 11.88 -41.13 24.61
C GLY A 673 12.52 -39.87 25.23
N LYS A 674 13.26 -40.08 26.33
CA LYS A 674 13.96 -38.97 27.01
C LYS A 674 15.35 -38.81 26.45
N ALA A 675 15.70 -37.61 26.02
CA ALA A 675 17.04 -37.30 25.57
C ALA A 675 18.00 -37.18 26.77
N ASP A 676 19.19 -37.76 26.61
CA ASP A 676 20.28 -37.55 27.56
C ASP A 676 21.12 -36.35 27.14
N ILE A 677 21.10 -35.31 27.92
CA ILE A 677 21.86 -34.07 27.75
C ILE A 677 23.13 -34.03 28.57
N SER A 678 23.43 -35.05 29.37
CA SER A 678 24.59 -35.07 30.24
C SER A 678 25.93 -35.14 29.49
N GLY A 679 25.91 -35.61 28.25
CA GLY A 679 27.09 -35.66 27.37
C GLY A 679 27.38 -34.36 26.62
N SER A 680 26.68 -33.26 26.88
CA SER A 680 26.91 -31.98 26.18
C SER A 680 28.28 -31.39 26.49
N VAL A 681 29.06 -31.17 25.45
CA VAL A 681 30.41 -30.58 25.54
C VAL A 681 30.35 -29.13 25.99
N VAL A 682 29.39 -28.35 25.42
CA VAL A 682 29.25 -26.94 25.77
C VAL A 682 28.85 -26.74 27.25
N LEU A 683 27.99 -27.58 27.83
CA LEU A 683 27.64 -27.53 29.24
C LEU A 683 28.84 -27.86 30.15
N ALA A 684 29.56 -28.93 29.81
CA ALA A 684 30.74 -29.37 30.56
C ALA A 684 31.81 -28.27 30.59
N THR A 685 32.08 -27.65 29.46
CA THR A 685 33.02 -26.52 29.34
C THR A 685 32.60 -25.33 30.20
N LEU A 686 31.35 -24.89 30.11
CA LEU A 686 30.82 -23.78 30.90
C LEU A 686 30.83 -24.07 32.41
N GLN A 687 30.49 -25.31 32.82
CA GLN A 687 30.55 -25.73 34.24
C GLN A 687 31.98 -25.67 34.79
N SER A 688 32.96 -26.10 33.98
CA SER A 688 34.38 -26.01 34.33
C SER A 688 34.86 -24.56 34.49
N MET A 689 34.40 -23.64 33.65
CA MET A 689 34.77 -22.20 33.73
C MET A 689 34.03 -21.46 34.82
N ALA A 690 32.82 -21.87 35.18
CA ALA A 690 32.00 -21.23 36.21
C ALA A 690 32.40 -21.57 37.65
N GLY A 691 33.15 -22.65 37.84
CA GLY A 691 33.70 -23.12 39.14
C GLY A 691 32.69 -23.89 39.94
#